data_9ef82d19d2684de4a4cd5a76003e34c0
#
_entry.id   9ef82d19d2684de4a4cd5a76003e34c0
#
_cell.length_a   1.000
_cell.length_b   1.000
_cell.length_c   1.000
_cell.angle_alpha   90.00
_cell.angle_beta   90.00
_cell.angle_gamma   90.00
#
_symmetry.space_group_name_H-M   'P 1'
#
loop_
_entity.id
_entity.type
_entity.pdbx_description
1 polymer ?
#
loop_
_entity_poly.entity_id
_entity_poly.type
_entity_poly.pdbx_seq_one_letter_code
_entity_poly.pdbx_strand_id
1 'polypeptide(L)'
;MADLIYEILAPGISWLEVPKVDLRILCGCPADAVKHLTSKGKIRLVTENGATFETGPNAILLADNFLQNGLPANMAEFPVLQMFYKQGQIIPNHPNNKGERPILIGNANAVQSQLQYIYRGNYGLTTPEELIDCGVSLEDTAEMMAMKMQFAFGRIQPPDALLATCVVKDSGWQSLKEDLLVSRKGMNQYQFKMGSECIDVDLSLKEGETYPPPYKLPDQLLPRDKFSVWHTGEGDGWDCFRPCMASILMIDGEPYLVDAGPNVHYTLEVLGIDLSEVAGIFQTHAHDDHFAGLPYLLQGGRKIKYLSSALVRKSTFQKLSDLISLPTEEIENFFEIVDLEFDNWTNVTESVQVQPRFSPHPVETNIFYFRYQEGGEAKIFGHLADIVSSAVLGRMKNPEAKYHISEDFFDKTLQSYLEQSDVKKIDAGGGMIHGEVVDFANDPSEKLILAHSSLPFSEDQLNAACTAEFGTSDLRVPLDHQKYFQDKALHWLRQRLPSLKKEELKELITQQIEEIPRGEKILTRAQESGYIPLLLTGRVQLNGLLYPAGTLLGEANAVADLQVSQEMVSVGPVRILPISLDSYRELLKKHKLLKKRISWLKDCDHLRTFPMLQYGLSDDQLISLLKKSERISLKKNQPVLLPENTLGILEFGEVQFLAGNKNLKVTEKTVLGLSNNLGKPFSWKEQTIKKTQVLCLPAENLLQAPGVRWFLQRAYQDYHFQLS
;
A
#
# COMPACT_ATOMS: atom_id res chain seq x y z
N MET A 1 -8.98 40.61 11.66
CA MET A 1 -9.02 39.27 11.00
C MET A 1 -8.63 38.27 12.07
N ALA A 2 -9.16 37.05 12.03
CA ALA A 2 -8.73 35.99 12.95
C ALA A 2 -7.23 35.73 12.75
N ASP A 3 -6.49 35.55 13.84
CA ASP A 3 -5.05 35.24 13.79
C ASP A 3 -4.82 33.78 13.32
N LEU A 4 -5.79 32.88 13.60
CA LEU A 4 -5.78 31.47 13.24
C LEU A 4 -7.05 31.09 12.47
N ILE A 5 -6.93 30.50 11.27
CA ILE A 5 -8.05 30.03 10.44
C ILE A 5 -7.90 28.51 10.27
N TYR A 6 -8.87 27.74 10.80
CA TYR A 6 -8.83 26.28 10.80
C TYR A 6 -10.02 25.67 10.09
N GLU A 7 -9.79 24.65 9.27
CA GLU A 7 -10.81 23.93 8.49
C GLU A 7 -10.47 22.44 8.39
N ILE A 8 -11.44 21.57 8.70
CA ILE A 8 -11.34 20.11 8.46
C ILE A 8 -11.72 19.86 7.00
N LEU A 9 -10.82 19.23 6.24
CA LEU A 9 -11.00 18.95 4.81
C LEU A 9 -11.53 17.54 4.54
N ALA A 10 -11.02 16.56 5.32
CA ALA A 10 -11.41 15.16 5.29
C ALA A 10 -11.01 14.50 6.62
N PRO A 11 -11.45 13.27 6.93
CA PRO A 11 -10.97 12.54 8.10
C PRO A 11 -9.44 12.51 8.15
N GLY A 12 -8.86 12.97 9.28
CA GLY A 12 -7.42 13.02 9.48
C GLY A 12 -6.66 14.06 8.63
N ILE A 13 -7.35 14.92 7.86
CA ILE A 13 -6.76 15.99 7.04
C ILE A 13 -7.43 17.32 7.38
N SER A 14 -6.65 18.31 7.80
CA SER A 14 -7.15 19.65 8.05
C SER A 14 -6.16 20.72 7.60
N TRP A 15 -6.65 21.95 7.51
CA TRP A 15 -5.91 23.13 7.08
C TRP A 15 -5.87 24.13 8.21
N LEU A 16 -4.68 24.64 8.52
CA LEU A 16 -4.49 25.74 9.44
C LEU A 16 -3.71 26.86 8.75
N GLU A 17 -4.31 28.03 8.65
CA GLU A 17 -3.69 29.21 8.09
C GLU A 17 -3.45 30.25 9.17
N VAL A 18 -2.25 30.83 9.17
CA VAL A 18 -1.79 31.88 10.09
C VAL A 18 -1.30 33.06 9.27
N PRO A 19 -2.20 33.95 8.82
CA PRO A 19 -1.88 35.00 7.87
C PRO A 19 -0.79 35.97 8.33
N LYS A 20 -0.73 36.24 9.63
CA LYS A 20 0.23 37.19 10.23
C LYS A 20 1.69 36.79 9.99
N VAL A 21 1.99 35.51 9.92
CA VAL A 21 3.34 34.95 9.72
C VAL A 21 3.50 34.23 8.38
N ASP A 22 2.55 34.39 7.46
CA ASP A 22 2.49 33.70 6.15
C ASP A 22 2.75 32.19 6.28
N LEU A 23 1.99 31.52 7.17
CA LEU A 23 2.11 30.09 7.35
C LEU A 23 0.79 29.38 7.00
N ARG A 24 0.88 28.37 6.16
CA ARG A 24 -0.22 27.53 5.69
C ARG A 24 0.15 26.07 5.96
N ILE A 25 -0.48 25.48 6.96
CA ILE A 25 -0.13 24.16 7.47
C ILE A 25 -1.13 23.13 6.96
N LEU A 26 -0.65 22.13 6.23
CA LEU A 26 -1.37 20.89 6.02
C LEU A 26 -1.25 20.06 7.30
N CYS A 27 -2.36 19.86 8.01
CA CYS A 27 -2.40 19.08 9.23
C CYS A 27 -2.89 17.65 8.92
N GLY A 28 -1.98 16.66 9.02
CA GLY A 28 -2.16 15.30 8.54
C GLY A 28 -1.92 15.19 7.03
N CYS A 29 -1.07 14.26 6.63
CA CYS A 29 -0.72 14.06 5.22
C CYS A 29 -0.74 12.58 4.82
N PRO A 30 -1.91 11.89 4.92
CA PRO A 30 -2.04 10.56 4.33
C PRO A 30 -1.91 10.64 2.80
N ALA A 31 -1.92 9.49 2.14
CA ALA A 31 -1.93 9.42 0.68
C ALA A 31 -3.07 10.28 0.09
N ASP A 32 -2.83 10.90 -1.07
CA ASP A 32 -3.75 11.82 -1.77
C ASP A 32 -4.12 13.12 -1.01
N ALA A 33 -3.40 13.50 0.06
CA ALA A 33 -3.67 14.75 0.77
C ALA A 33 -3.64 15.98 -0.15
N VAL A 34 -2.73 16.02 -1.14
CA VAL A 34 -2.65 17.09 -2.14
C VAL A 34 -3.94 17.17 -2.96
N LYS A 35 -4.48 16.05 -3.39
CA LYS A 35 -5.73 16.00 -4.17
C LYS A 35 -6.91 16.54 -3.36
N HIS A 36 -6.95 16.29 -2.04
CA HIS A 36 -7.93 16.92 -1.15
C HIS A 36 -7.75 18.45 -1.07
N LEU A 37 -6.52 18.94 -0.96
CA LEU A 37 -6.24 20.39 -0.97
C LEU A 37 -6.73 21.04 -2.27
N THR A 38 -6.49 20.42 -3.42
CA THR A 38 -6.93 20.88 -4.73
C THR A 38 -8.45 20.89 -4.83
N SER A 39 -9.12 19.79 -4.47
CA SER A 39 -10.59 19.67 -4.52
C SER A 39 -11.31 20.67 -3.60
N LYS A 40 -10.64 21.13 -2.53
CA LYS A 40 -11.16 22.14 -1.58
C LYS A 40 -10.69 23.55 -1.88
N GLY A 41 -9.99 23.78 -3.00
CA GLY A 41 -9.52 25.10 -3.43
C GLY A 41 -8.42 25.71 -2.57
N LYS A 42 -7.69 24.88 -1.77
CA LYS A 42 -6.50 25.32 -1.00
C LYS A 42 -5.27 25.41 -1.92
N ILE A 43 -5.22 24.57 -2.94
CA ILE A 43 -4.28 24.69 -4.05
C ILE A 43 -5.02 25.28 -5.24
N ARG A 44 -4.49 26.36 -5.79
CA ARG A 44 -5.04 27.06 -6.95
C ARG A 44 -3.93 27.76 -7.73
N LEU A 45 -4.11 27.95 -9.01
CA LEU A 45 -3.19 28.69 -9.87
C LEU A 45 -3.26 30.20 -9.57
N VAL A 46 -2.11 30.84 -9.52
CA VAL A 46 -1.93 32.30 -9.42
C VAL A 46 -0.88 32.74 -10.44
N THR A 47 -0.99 33.98 -10.89
CA THR A 47 0.02 34.57 -11.78
C THR A 47 0.62 35.79 -11.08
N GLU A 48 1.91 35.75 -10.81
CA GLU A 48 2.67 36.81 -10.18
C GLU A 48 3.98 37.03 -10.94
N ASN A 49 4.33 38.31 -11.18
CA ASN A 49 5.58 38.68 -11.86
C ASN A 49 5.82 37.95 -13.21
N GLY A 50 4.73 37.64 -13.94
CA GLY A 50 4.80 36.97 -15.24
C GLY A 50 4.98 35.43 -15.18
N ALA A 51 5.02 34.84 -13.99
CA ALA A 51 5.03 33.38 -13.80
C ALA A 51 3.68 32.92 -13.26
N THR A 52 3.18 31.79 -13.79
CA THR A 52 1.99 31.10 -13.28
C THR A 52 2.43 29.87 -12.47
N PHE A 53 1.98 29.79 -11.24
CA PHE A 53 2.33 28.69 -10.34
C PHE A 53 1.17 28.40 -9.37
N GLU A 54 1.25 27.30 -8.65
CA GLU A 54 0.25 26.91 -7.67
C GLU A 54 0.49 27.61 -6.32
N THR A 55 -0.58 27.92 -5.61
CA THR A 55 -0.54 28.17 -4.17
C THR A 55 -0.57 26.83 -3.42
N GLY A 56 -0.50 26.86 -2.09
CA GLY A 56 -0.62 25.64 -1.30
C GLY A 56 -0.02 25.78 0.09
N PRO A 57 0.23 24.65 0.79
CA PRO A 57 0.88 24.67 2.08
C PRO A 57 2.33 25.10 1.97
N ASN A 58 2.90 25.57 3.08
CA ASN A 58 4.35 25.77 3.26
C ASN A 58 4.84 25.13 4.56
N ALA A 59 3.97 24.36 5.23
CA ALA A 59 4.31 23.50 6.36
C ALA A 59 3.38 22.29 6.41
N ILE A 60 3.84 21.21 7.06
CA ILE A 60 3.09 19.98 7.28
C ILE A 60 3.17 19.60 8.75
N LEU A 61 2.02 19.37 9.39
CA LEU A 61 1.93 18.73 10.70
C LEU A 61 1.73 17.22 10.50
N LEU A 62 2.69 16.44 10.96
CA LEU A 62 2.70 14.98 10.87
C LEU A 62 1.89 14.34 12.00
N ALA A 63 1.22 13.23 11.70
CA ALA A 63 0.66 12.36 12.71
C ALA A 63 1.78 11.68 13.52
N ASP A 64 1.51 11.38 14.80
CA ASP A 64 2.47 10.70 15.68
C ASP A 64 2.66 9.24 15.28
N ASN A 65 1.59 8.59 14.83
CA ASN A 65 1.58 7.19 14.43
C ASN A 65 1.81 7.08 12.92
N PHE A 66 2.60 6.09 12.53
CA PHE A 66 2.78 5.74 11.13
C PHE A 66 1.48 5.21 10.49
N LEU A 67 0.73 4.35 11.21
CA LEU A 67 -0.53 3.77 10.75
C LEU A 67 -1.70 4.23 11.62
N GLN A 68 -2.83 4.51 10.97
CA GLN A 68 -4.12 4.64 11.61
C GLN A 68 -5.13 3.76 10.86
N ASN A 69 -5.83 2.90 11.60
CA ASN A 69 -6.80 1.94 11.07
C ASN A 69 -6.27 1.14 9.85
N GLY A 70 -4.97 0.77 9.90
CA GLY A 70 -4.30 -0.01 8.86
C GLY A 70 -3.77 0.79 7.66
N LEU A 71 -3.96 2.10 7.62
CA LEU A 71 -3.49 2.95 6.52
C LEU A 71 -2.37 3.90 6.98
N PRO A 72 -1.38 4.18 6.10
CA PRO A 72 -0.32 5.16 6.40
C PRO A 72 -0.89 6.55 6.66
N ALA A 73 -0.47 7.16 7.78
CA ALA A 73 -0.92 8.48 8.20
C ALA A 73 -0.01 9.62 7.73
N ASN A 74 1.21 9.30 7.32
CA ASN A 74 2.20 10.25 6.84
C ASN A 74 2.80 9.77 5.51
N MET A 75 2.49 10.48 4.43
CA MET A 75 2.96 10.29 3.07
C MET A 75 3.29 11.69 2.52
N ALA A 76 4.34 12.32 3.08
CA ALA A 76 4.56 13.74 2.88
C ALA A 76 5.33 14.09 1.59
N GLU A 77 5.71 13.11 0.76
CA GLU A 77 6.45 13.37 -0.48
C GLU A 77 5.67 14.29 -1.41
N PHE A 78 4.48 13.89 -1.87
CA PHE A 78 3.71 14.71 -2.83
C PHE A 78 3.34 16.10 -2.31
N PRO A 79 2.91 16.29 -1.04
CA PRO A 79 2.76 17.63 -0.48
C PRO A 79 4.04 18.47 -0.54
N VAL A 80 5.20 17.87 -0.32
CA VAL A 80 6.49 18.57 -0.40
C VAL A 80 6.91 18.80 -1.85
N LEU A 81 6.73 17.84 -2.77
CA LEU A 81 6.99 18.06 -4.20
C LEU A 81 6.11 19.16 -4.80
N GLN A 82 4.86 19.29 -4.32
CA GLN A 82 3.99 20.40 -4.67
C GLN A 82 4.61 21.74 -4.23
N MET A 83 5.13 21.83 -3.01
CA MET A 83 5.82 23.03 -2.52
C MET A 83 7.09 23.31 -3.35
N PHE A 84 7.88 22.29 -3.64
CA PHE A 84 9.13 22.43 -4.37
C PHE A 84 8.93 22.86 -5.81
N TYR A 85 8.09 22.16 -6.55
CA TYR A 85 8.01 22.26 -8.02
C TYR A 85 6.78 22.98 -8.51
N LYS A 86 5.59 22.70 -7.99
CA LYS A 86 4.35 23.36 -8.44
C LYS A 86 4.22 24.77 -7.87
N GLN A 87 4.67 25.00 -6.63
CA GLN A 87 4.81 26.34 -6.08
C GLN A 87 6.13 27.03 -6.49
N GLY A 88 7.13 26.27 -6.95
CA GLY A 88 8.43 26.79 -7.40
C GLY A 88 9.41 27.18 -6.29
N GLN A 89 9.23 26.71 -5.05
CA GLN A 89 10.02 27.16 -3.90
C GLN A 89 11.51 26.79 -3.98
N ILE A 90 11.89 25.76 -4.75
CA ILE A 90 13.31 25.37 -4.95
C ILE A 90 13.80 25.61 -6.39
N ILE A 91 12.91 26.01 -7.31
CA ILE A 91 13.30 26.24 -8.71
C ILE A 91 14.18 27.50 -8.79
N PRO A 92 15.37 27.43 -9.38
CA PRO A 92 16.26 28.58 -9.52
C PRO A 92 15.57 29.74 -10.27
N ASN A 93 15.70 30.96 -9.73
CA ASN A 93 15.13 32.21 -10.28
C ASN A 93 13.59 32.26 -10.36
N HIS A 94 12.89 31.31 -9.74
CA HIS A 94 11.43 31.37 -9.69
C HIS A 94 10.95 32.47 -8.73
N PRO A 95 9.88 33.24 -9.06
CA PRO A 95 9.41 34.37 -8.22
C PRO A 95 9.04 33.94 -6.79
N ASN A 96 8.56 32.74 -6.61
CA ASN A 96 8.19 32.20 -5.30
C ASN A 96 9.34 31.50 -4.55
N ASN A 97 10.55 31.42 -5.15
CA ASN A 97 11.76 30.96 -4.46
C ASN A 97 12.36 32.09 -3.63
N LYS A 98 11.86 32.25 -2.41
CA LYS A 98 12.29 33.29 -1.46
C LYS A 98 13.44 32.84 -0.55
N GLY A 99 13.96 31.62 -0.75
CA GLY A 99 14.99 31.01 0.11
C GLY A 99 14.44 30.47 1.44
N GLU A 100 13.12 30.53 1.67
CA GLU A 100 12.47 29.89 2.79
C GLU A 100 12.29 28.39 2.51
N ARG A 101 12.45 27.54 3.54
CA ARG A 101 12.27 26.09 3.43
C ARG A 101 10.92 25.69 3.99
N PRO A 102 10.16 24.80 3.35
CA PRO A 102 8.96 24.20 3.95
C PRO A 102 9.28 23.53 5.28
N ILE A 103 8.31 23.53 6.19
CA ILE A 103 8.52 23.08 7.58
C ILE A 103 7.81 21.76 7.81
N LEU A 104 8.54 20.73 8.27
CA LEU A 104 7.95 19.52 8.84
C LEU A 104 7.81 19.68 10.36
N ILE A 105 6.58 19.48 10.86
CA ILE A 105 6.21 19.62 12.26
C ILE A 105 5.75 18.27 12.78
N GLY A 106 6.26 17.81 13.91
CA GLY A 106 5.85 16.52 14.49
C GLY A 106 6.77 16.04 15.60
N ASN A 107 6.56 14.82 16.09
CA ASN A 107 7.51 14.19 17.00
C ASN A 107 8.82 13.85 16.27
N ALA A 108 9.90 13.58 17.01
CA ALA A 108 11.23 13.38 16.46
C ALA A 108 11.27 12.20 15.43
N ASN A 109 10.59 11.09 15.74
CA ASN A 109 10.59 9.91 14.88
C ASN A 109 9.85 10.16 13.57
N ALA A 110 8.67 10.78 13.62
CA ALA A 110 7.90 11.11 12.43
C ALA A 110 8.65 12.09 11.52
N VAL A 111 9.26 13.13 12.09
CA VAL A 111 10.06 14.11 11.34
C VAL A 111 11.27 13.43 10.69
N GLN A 112 12.04 12.61 11.41
CA GLN A 112 13.21 11.93 10.87
C GLN A 112 12.84 10.96 9.74
N SER A 113 11.80 10.15 9.95
CA SER A 113 11.29 9.22 8.94
C SER A 113 10.87 9.95 7.66
N GLN A 114 10.08 11.01 7.79
CA GLN A 114 9.56 11.75 6.63
C GLN A 114 10.67 12.54 5.90
N LEU A 115 11.69 13.04 6.59
CA LEU A 115 12.85 13.65 5.93
C LEU A 115 13.55 12.69 4.96
N GLN A 116 13.81 11.45 5.40
CA GLN A 116 14.46 10.45 4.54
C GLN A 116 13.50 9.96 3.45
N TYR A 117 12.25 9.72 3.80
CA TYR A 117 11.21 9.33 2.86
C TYR A 117 11.07 10.30 1.68
N ILE A 118 10.97 11.60 1.96
CA ILE A 118 10.90 12.65 0.96
C ILE A 118 12.19 12.71 0.13
N TYR A 119 13.35 12.58 0.78
CA TYR A 119 14.63 12.59 0.09
C TYR A 119 14.73 11.46 -0.93
N ARG A 120 14.33 10.22 -0.54
CA ARG A 120 14.32 9.07 -1.43
C ARG A 120 13.26 9.19 -2.54
N GLY A 121 12.10 9.76 -2.24
CA GLY A 121 11.08 10.07 -3.24
C GLY A 121 11.53 11.11 -4.27
N ASN A 122 12.28 12.12 -3.82
CA ASN A 122 12.74 13.18 -4.73
C ASN A 122 13.96 12.78 -5.59
N TYR A 123 14.83 11.89 -5.09
CA TYR A 123 16.12 11.61 -5.74
C TYR A 123 16.40 10.12 -6.01
N GLY A 124 15.67 9.20 -5.40
CA GLY A 124 15.96 7.76 -5.48
C GLY A 124 17.34 7.40 -4.92
N LEU A 125 18.11 6.63 -5.66
CA LEU A 125 19.50 6.31 -5.39
C LEU A 125 20.37 7.51 -5.79
N THR A 126 21.29 7.92 -4.92
CA THR A 126 21.93 9.23 -5.05
C THR A 126 23.43 9.16 -5.30
N THR A 127 24.01 7.95 -5.27
CA THR A 127 25.44 7.76 -5.49
C THR A 127 25.73 6.73 -6.59
N PRO A 128 26.85 6.86 -7.32
CA PRO A 128 27.27 5.86 -8.31
C PRO A 128 27.38 4.45 -7.73
N GLU A 129 27.84 4.32 -6.50
CA GLU A 129 28.02 3.04 -5.81
C GLU A 129 26.69 2.33 -5.60
N GLU A 130 25.63 3.07 -5.25
CA GLU A 130 24.28 2.50 -5.10
C GLU A 130 23.77 1.88 -6.41
N LEU A 131 24.09 2.48 -7.57
CA LEU A 131 23.70 1.98 -8.89
C LEU A 131 24.54 0.75 -9.29
N ILE A 132 25.86 0.83 -9.12
CA ILE A 132 26.80 -0.26 -9.43
C ILE A 132 26.48 -1.51 -8.62
N ASP A 133 26.12 -1.37 -7.34
CA ASP A 133 25.70 -2.48 -6.48
C ASP A 133 24.45 -3.21 -7.01
N CYS A 134 23.63 -2.54 -7.86
CA CYS A 134 22.50 -3.15 -8.55
C CYS A 134 22.88 -3.78 -9.89
N GLY A 135 24.15 -3.83 -10.25
CA GLY A 135 24.64 -4.42 -11.51
C GLY A 135 24.64 -3.46 -12.70
N VAL A 136 24.43 -2.15 -12.47
CA VAL A 136 24.54 -1.15 -13.55
C VAL A 136 26.00 -0.98 -13.97
N SER A 137 26.24 -0.90 -15.27
CA SER A 137 27.60 -0.68 -15.81
C SER A 137 28.16 0.68 -15.40
N LEU A 138 29.47 0.86 -15.43
CA LEU A 138 30.10 2.16 -15.14
C LEU A 138 29.66 3.24 -16.12
N GLU A 139 29.47 2.87 -17.40
CA GLU A 139 29.01 3.77 -18.46
C GLU A 139 27.57 4.23 -18.23
N ASP A 140 26.64 3.29 -18.05
CA ASP A 140 25.23 3.61 -17.75
C ASP A 140 25.09 4.35 -16.43
N THR A 141 25.91 4.03 -15.42
CA THR A 141 25.93 4.76 -14.14
C THR A 141 26.27 6.25 -14.35
N ALA A 142 27.23 6.56 -15.20
CA ALA A 142 27.60 7.95 -15.50
C ALA A 142 26.43 8.70 -16.19
N GLU A 143 25.75 8.06 -17.16
CA GLU A 143 24.59 8.60 -17.86
C GLU A 143 23.42 8.86 -16.88
N MET A 144 23.10 7.87 -16.06
CA MET A 144 22.04 7.98 -15.05
C MET A 144 22.31 9.10 -14.04
N MET A 145 23.54 9.21 -13.55
CA MET A 145 23.93 10.29 -12.62
C MET A 145 23.88 11.66 -13.30
N ALA A 146 24.25 11.78 -14.59
CA ALA A 146 24.10 13.02 -15.34
C ALA A 146 22.63 13.47 -15.43
N MET A 147 21.72 12.53 -15.71
CA MET A 147 20.28 12.82 -15.74
C MET A 147 19.76 13.26 -14.36
N LYS A 148 20.13 12.53 -13.29
CA LYS A 148 19.72 12.89 -11.92
C LYS A 148 20.19 14.30 -11.56
N MET A 149 21.42 14.64 -11.90
CA MET A 149 21.97 16.00 -11.68
C MET A 149 21.22 17.04 -12.47
N GLN A 150 20.78 16.74 -13.70
CA GLN A 150 19.99 17.66 -14.52
C GLN A 150 18.61 17.91 -13.87
N PHE A 151 17.91 16.86 -13.45
CA PHE A 151 16.60 16.96 -12.80
C PHE A 151 16.68 17.62 -11.42
N ALA A 152 17.80 17.46 -10.72
CA ALA A 152 18.10 18.12 -9.43
C ALA A 152 18.66 19.55 -9.58
N PHE A 153 18.51 20.20 -10.73
CA PHE A 153 19.04 21.54 -11.03
C PHE A 153 20.56 21.65 -10.72
N GLY A 154 21.31 20.59 -10.98
CA GLY A 154 22.76 20.52 -10.82
C GLY A 154 23.26 20.20 -9.42
N ARG A 155 22.37 19.90 -8.46
CA ARG A 155 22.74 19.57 -7.09
C ARG A 155 21.72 18.70 -6.39
N ILE A 156 22.12 17.49 -5.98
CA ILE A 156 21.39 16.67 -4.99
C ILE A 156 21.65 17.29 -3.61
N GLN A 157 20.61 17.77 -2.96
CA GLN A 157 20.71 18.45 -1.67
C GLN A 157 20.35 17.50 -0.53
N PRO A 158 21.07 17.52 0.62
CA PRO A 158 20.69 16.71 1.77
C PRO A 158 19.33 17.15 2.34
N PRO A 159 18.61 16.26 3.05
CA PRO A 159 17.25 16.51 3.51
C PRO A 159 17.10 17.79 4.35
N ASP A 160 18.06 18.06 5.23
CA ASP A 160 18.10 19.24 6.09
C ASP A 160 18.38 20.57 5.37
N ALA A 161 18.88 20.50 4.14
CA ALA A 161 19.00 21.66 3.28
C ALA A 161 17.70 21.99 2.53
N LEU A 162 16.86 20.98 2.25
CA LEU A 162 15.59 21.12 1.55
C LEU A 162 14.45 21.56 2.47
N LEU A 163 14.41 21.05 3.70
CA LEU A 163 13.31 21.20 4.63
C LEU A 163 13.79 21.76 5.97
N ALA A 164 12.98 22.63 6.56
CA ALA A 164 13.10 23.00 7.96
C ALA A 164 12.28 22.05 8.84
N THR A 165 12.64 21.93 10.10
CA THR A 165 11.95 21.02 11.04
C THR A 165 11.56 21.73 12.32
N CYS A 166 10.40 21.38 12.88
CA CYS A 166 9.98 21.73 14.21
C CYS A 166 9.62 20.45 14.97
N VAL A 167 10.55 19.98 15.80
CA VAL A 167 10.31 18.79 16.64
C VAL A 167 9.51 19.19 17.86
N VAL A 168 8.27 18.71 17.94
CA VAL A 168 7.35 18.98 19.05
C VAL A 168 7.57 17.95 20.16
N LYS A 169 7.94 18.42 21.36
CA LYS A 169 8.19 17.59 22.53
C LYS A 169 6.86 17.16 23.19
N ASP A 170 6.91 16.14 24.03
CA ASP A 170 5.74 15.60 24.75
C ASP A 170 5.08 16.60 25.71
N SER A 171 5.75 17.66 26.08
CA SER A 171 5.20 18.69 26.95
C SER A 171 5.80 20.07 26.63
N GLY A 172 4.99 21.10 26.90
CA GLY A 172 5.39 22.50 26.76
C GLY A 172 5.14 23.05 25.33
N TRP A 173 5.33 24.34 25.21
CA TRP A 173 5.20 25.07 23.97
C TRP A 173 6.54 25.16 23.24
N GLN A 174 6.54 24.89 21.94
CA GLN A 174 7.66 25.12 21.03
C GLN A 174 7.33 26.29 20.09
N SER A 175 8.30 27.16 19.84
CA SER A 175 8.19 28.20 18.82
C SER A 175 8.27 27.57 17.44
N LEU A 176 7.30 27.88 16.58
CA LEU A 176 7.27 27.41 15.21
C LEU A 176 7.75 28.50 14.24
N LYS A 177 7.17 29.69 14.29
CA LYS A 177 7.57 30.85 13.50
C LYS A 177 7.11 32.11 14.24
N GLU A 178 8.02 33.03 14.51
CA GLU A 178 7.75 34.26 15.29
C GLU A 178 7.00 33.98 16.61
N ASP A 179 5.81 34.57 16.82
CA ASP A 179 4.99 34.39 18.00
C ASP A 179 4.05 33.17 17.93
N LEU A 180 4.11 32.37 16.82
CA LEU A 180 3.31 31.17 16.70
C LEU A 180 3.95 30.02 17.48
N LEU A 181 3.20 29.46 18.39
CA LEU A 181 3.61 28.34 19.25
C LEU A 181 2.80 27.09 18.91
N VAL A 182 3.45 25.93 19.02
CA VAL A 182 2.81 24.61 18.93
C VAL A 182 3.10 23.77 20.16
N SER A 183 2.13 22.98 20.62
CA SER A 183 2.27 22.06 21.75
C SER A 183 1.54 20.75 21.42
N ARG A 184 2.13 19.63 21.84
CA ARG A 184 1.48 18.30 21.78
C ARG A 184 0.70 18.07 23.07
N LYS A 185 -0.58 17.69 22.97
CA LYS A 185 -1.49 17.43 24.08
C LYS A 185 -1.69 15.95 24.37
N GLY A 186 -1.52 15.13 23.37
CA GLY A 186 -1.68 13.68 23.42
C GLY A 186 -1.29 13.07 22.07
N MET A 187 -1.53 11.78 21.92
CA MET A 187 -1.29 11.08 20.67
C MET A 187 -2.13 11.69 19.54
N ASN A 188 -1.49 12.16 18.47
CA ASN A 188 -2.11 12.86 17.33
C ASN A 188 -2.86 14.15 17.67
N GLN A 189 -2.73 14.66 18.89
CA GLN A 189 -3.43 15.86 19.37
C GLN A 189 -2.46 16.98 19.62
N TYR A 190 -2.65 18.08 18.90
CA TYR A 190 -1.80 19.25 18.92
C TYR A 190 -2.62 20.51 19.23
N GLN A 191 -1.96 21.54 19.75
CA GLN A 191 -2.56 22.85 19.95
C GLN A 191 -1.63 23.91 19.39
N PHE A 192 -2.17 24.83 18.61
CA PHE A 192 -1.49 26.02 18.10
C PHE A 192 -1.96 27.26 18.83
N LYS A 193 -1.04 28.18 19.12
CA LYS A 193 -1.33 29.42 19.83
C LYS A 193 -0.66 30.59 19.16
N MET A 194 -1.44 31.66 18.89
CA MET A 194 -0.99 32.95 18.41
C MET A 194 -1.61 34.07 19.25
N GLY A 195 -0.79 34.81 19.99
CA GLY A 195 -1.31 35.80 20.94
C GLY A 195 -2.26 35.18 21.97
N SER A 196 -3.53 35.60 21.95
CA SER A 196 -4.58 35.06 22.84
C SER A 196 -5.39 33.94 22.19
N GLU A 197 -5.27 33.70 20.86
CA GLU A 197 -6.01 32.66 20.16
C GLU A 197 -5.31 31.31 20.30
N CYS A 198 -6.10 30.26 20.51
CA CYS A 198 -5.65 28.86 20.53
C CYS A 198 -6.58 27.99 19.68
N ILE A 199 -6.00 27.05 18.94
CA ILE A 199 -6.75 26.06 18.16
C ILE A 199 -6.21 24.68 18.46
N ASP A 200 -7.13 23.74 18.72
CA ASP A 200 -6.83 22.31 18.86
C ASP A 200 -6.94 21.64 17.50
N VAL A 201 -5.95 20.81 17.17
CA VAL A 201 -5.88 20.01 15.94
C VAL A 201 -5.76 18.55 16.35
N ASP A 202 -6.73 17.74 15.97
CA ASP A 202 -6.75 16.29 16.19
C ASP A 202 -6.62 15.58 14.85
N LEU A 203 -5.54 14.81 14.66
CA LEU A 203 -5.26 14.02 13.49
C LEU A 203 -5.70 12.56 13.62
N SER A 204 -6.38 12.20 14.73
CA SER A 204 -6.83 10.84 14.97
C SER A 204 -8.00 10.46 14.07
N LEU A 205 -7.94 9.27 13.48
CA LEU A 205 -9.10 8.62 12.91
C LEU A 205 -9.93 7.95 14.02
N LYS A 206 -11.25 8.06 13.94
CA LYS A 206 -12.14 7.28 14.79
C LYS A 206 -12.12 5.80 14.41
N GLU A 207 -12.59 4.96 15.30
CA GLU A 207 -12.71 3.53 15.01
C GLU A 207 -13.57 3.31 13.75
N GLY A 208 -13.03 2.56 12.78
CA GLY A 208 -13.69 2.27 11.50
C GLY A 208 -13.61 3.39 10.45
N GLU A 209 -13.09 4.58 10.76
CA GLU A 209 -12.81 5.60 9.75
C GLU A 209 -11.56 5.22 8.93
N THR A 210 -11.55 5.67 7.67
CA THR A 210 -10.41 5.55 6.75
C THR A 210 -10.03 6.92 6.21
N TYR A 211 -8.91 7.01 5.53
CA TYR A 211 -8.58 8.15 4.68
C TYR A 211 -9.29 7.95 3.33
N PRO A 212 -10.39 8.68 3.05
CA PRO A 212 -11.12 8.49 1.82
C PRO A 212 -10.37 9.10 0.64
N PRO A 213 -10.45 8.51 -0.57
CA PRO A 213 -9.99 9.19 -1.78
C PRO A 213 -10.91 10.39 -2.10
N PRO A 214 -10.42 11.42 -2.82
CA PRO A 214 -11.24 12.57 -3.21
C PRO A 214 -12.23 12.26 -4.35
N TYR A 215 -12.18 11.07 -4.92
CA TYR A 215 -13.00 10.60 -6.04
C TYR A 215 -13.82 9.35 -5.65
N LYS A 216 -14.78 9.00 -6.50
CA LYS A 216 -15.60 7.78 -6.35
C LYS A 216 -15.37 6.85 -7.54
N LEU A 217 -15.28 5.55 -7.25
CA LEU A 217 -15.15 4.50 -8.25
C LEU A 217 -16.41 3.63 -8.28
N PRO A 218 -16.80 3.13 -9.46
CA PRO A 218 -17.93 2.21 -9.56
C PRO A 218 -17.57 0.82 -9.04
N ASP A 219 -18.50 0.16 -8.36
CA ASP A 219 -18.35 -1.25 -8.01
C ASP A 219 -18.42 -2.13 -9.25
N GLN A 220 -17.48 -3.07 -9.36
CA GLN A 220 -17.38 -4.01 -10.48
C GLN A 220 -16.69 -5.30 -10.04
N LEU A 221 -17.22 -6.45 -10.47
CA LEU A 221 -16.54 -7.74 -10.29
C LEU A 221 -15.72 -8.07 -11.55
N LEU A 222 -14.39 -8.06 -11.43
CA LEU A 222 -13.55 -8.40 -12.55
C LEU A 222 -13.65 -9.89 -12.91
N PRO A 223 -13.81 -10.24 -14.19
CA PRO A 223 -13.66 -11.60 -14.68
C PRO A 223 -12.26 -12.15 -14.37
N ARG A 224 -12.17 -13.45 -14.15
CA ARG A 224 -10.91 -14.17 -14.01
C ARG A 224 -10.53 -14.73 -15.39
N ASP A 225 -9.77 -13.96 -16.13
CA ASP A 225 -9.31 -14.33 -17.47
C ASP A 225 -7.97 -15.08 -17.40
N LYS A 226 -7.64 -15.82 -18.42
CA LYS A 226 -6.32 -16.43 -18.58
C LYS A 226 -5.24 -15.37 -18.78
N PHE A 227 -5.59 -14.35 -19.59
CA PHE A 227 -4.84 -13.11 -19.70
C PHE A 227 -5.80 -11.96 -19.98
N SER A 228 -5.64 -10.84 -19.30
CA SER A 228 -6.29 -9.58 -19.62
C SER A 228 -5.61 -8.42 -18.89
N VAL A 229 -5.74 -7.24 -19.47
CA VAL A 229 -5.27 -5.97 -18.93
C VAL A 229 -6.49 -5.16 -18.50
N TRP A 230 -6.56 -4.77 -17.22
CA TRP A 230 -7.62 -3.94 -16.66
C TRP A 230 -7.06 -2.58 -16.29
N HIS A 231 -7.69 -1.51 -16.80
CA HIS A 231 -7.26 -0.14 -16.54
C HIS A 231 -7.86 0.35 -15.23
N THR A 232 -7.01 0.65 -14.26
CA THR A 232 -7.42 1.00 -12.89
C THR A 232 -7.03 2.40 -12.46
N GLY A 233 -6.39 3.16 -13.33
CA GLY A 233 -6.06 4.56 -13.15
C GLY A 233 -5.34 5.13 -14.36
N GLU A 234 -5.65 6.39 -14.70
CA GLU A 234 -5.05 7.16 -15.80
C GLU A 234 -4.62 8.56 -15.36
N GLY A 235 -4.93 8.95 -14.11
CA GLY A 235 -4.50 10.22 -13.53
C GLY A 235 -3.03 10.22 -13.15
N ASP A 236 -2.50 11.39 -12.87
CA ASP A 236 -1.22 11.59 -12.19
C ASP A 236 -1.43 11.78 -10.68
N GLY A 237 -0.36 12.06 -9.94
CA GLY A 237 -0.42 12.32 -8.51
C GLY A 237 -1.20 13.58 -8.10
N TRP A 238 -1.59 14.43 -9.06
CA TRP A 238 -2.31 15.68 -8.86
C TRP A 238 -3.79 15.61 -9.22
N ASP A 239 -4.20 14.59 -9.98
CA ASP A 239 -5.59 14.44 -10.43
C ASP A 239 -6.53 14.08 -9.27
N CYS A 240 -7.40 15.03 -8.91
CA CYS A 240 -8.38 14.82 -7.82
C CYS A 240 -9.67 14.10 -8.25
N PHE A 241 -9.79 13.68 -9.51
CA PHE A 241 -10.98 13.01 -10.06
C PHE A 241 -10.77 11.54 -10.39
N ARG A 242 -9.52 11.12 -10.57
CA ARG A 242 -9.18 9.76 -11.01
C ARG A 242 -8.03 9.16 -10.18
N PRO A 243 -7.97 7.83 -10.06
CA PRO A 243 -6.79 7.15 -9.52
C PRO A 243 -5.55 7.44 -10.34
N CYS A 244 -4.39 7.39 -9.69
CA CYS A 244 -3.09 7.45 -10.36
C CYS A 244 -2.92 6.30 -11.36
N MET A 245 -2.06 6.50 -12.36
CA MET A 245 -1.80 5.53 -13.41
C MET A 245 -1.43 4.16 -12.83
N ALA A 246 -2.27 3.17 -13.13
CA ALA A 246 -2.08 1.80 -12.69
C ALA A 246 -2.85 0.84 -13.60
N SER A 247 -2.52 -0.45 -13.54
CA SER A 247 -3.24 -1.52 -14.23
C SER A 247 -3.31 -2.78 -13.37
N ILE A 248 -4.32 -3.62 -13.60
CA ILE A 248 -4.37 -4.98 -13.07
C ILE A 248 -4.27 -5.95 -14.24
N LEU A 249 -3.30 -6.85 -14.18
CA LEU A 249 -3.18 -7.97 -15.10
C LEU A 249 -3.83 -9.19 -14.48
N MET A 250 -4.80 -9.80 -15.18
CA MET A 250 -5.21 -11.17 -14.87
C MET A 250 -4.26 -12.12 -15.57
N ILE A 251 -3.60 -12.98 -14.82
CA ILE A 251 -2.68 -13.99 -15.32
C ILE A 251 -3.10 -15.33 -14.73
N ASP A 252 -3.58 -16.25 -15.58
CA ASP A 252 -4.14 -17.55 -15.17
C ASP A 252 -5.21 -17.43 -14.08
N GLY A 253 -6.03 -16.36 -14.16
CA GLY A 253 -7.11 -16.05 -13.21
C GLY A 253 -6.68 -15.33 -11.93
N GLU A 254 -5.38 -15.14 -11.70
CA GLU A 254 -4.86 -14.44 -10.52
C GLU A 254 -4.54 -12.97 -10.85
N PRO A 255 -4.93 -12.01 -9.99
CA PRO A 255 -4.63 -10.60 -10.20
C PRO A 255 -3.19 -10.26 -9.83
N TYR A 256 -2.51 -9.58 -10.76
CA TYR A 256 -1.22 -8.92 -10.55
C TYR A 256 -1.41 -7.41 -10.72
N LEU A 257 -0.84 -6.64 -9.81
CA LEU A 257 -0.86 -5.18 -9.89
C LEU A 257 0.31 -4.69 -10.76
N VAL A 258 0.10 -3.66 -11.56
CA VAL A 258 1.17 -2.81 -12.07
C VAL A 258 1.05 -1.51 -11.30
N ASP A 259 1.97 -1.32 -10.38
CA ASP A 259 2.01 -0.30 -9.33
C ASP A 259 0.93 -0.40 -8.24
N ALA A 260 1.24 0.21 -7.11
CA ALA A 260 0.36 0.36 -5.97
C ALA A 260 0.35 1.83 -5.53
N GLY A 261 -0.32 2.67 -6.29
CA GLY A 261 -0.51 4.07 -5.97
C GLY A 261 -1.44 4.31 -4.77
N PRO A 262 -1.73 5.57 -4.44
CA PRO A 262 -2.65 5.94 -3.39
C PRO A 262 -3.99 5.21 -3.50
N ASN A 263 -4.57 4.84 -2.35
CA ASN A 263 -5.89 4.21 -2.28
C ASN A 263 -6.04 2.88 -3.04
N VAL A 264 -4.94 2.14 -3.29
CA VAL A 264 -5.01 0.79 -3.89
C VAL A 264 -5.99 -0.12 -3.16
N HIS A 265 -6.13 0.02 -1.85
CA HIS A 265 -7.11 -0.72 -1.03
C HIS A 265 -8.55 -0.47 -1.49
N TYR A 266 -8.90 0.78 -1.80
CA TYR A 266 -10.22 1.15 -2.32
C TYR A 266 -10.43 0.64 -3.74
N THR A 267 -9.42 0.73 -4.60
CA THR A 267 -9.44 0.16 -5.95
C THR A 267 -9.72 -1.36 -5.92
N LEU A 268 -9.01 -2.11 -5.07
CA LEU A 268 -9.22 -3.55 -4.92
C LEU A 268 -10.63 -3.86 -4.38
N GLU A 269 -11.08 -3.07 -3.41
CA GLU A 269 -12.41 -3.23 -2.80
C GLU A 269 -13.54 -3.08 -3.82
N VAL A 270 -13.56 -2.00 -4.61
CA VAL A 270 -14.61 -1.77 -5.62
C VAL A 270 -14.57 -2.80 -6.75
N LEU A 271 -13.40 -3.39 -7.03
CA LEU A 271 -13.21 -4.43 -8.04
C LEU A 271 -13.46 -5.86 -7.52
N GLY A 272 -13.90 -5.99 -6.27
CA GLY A 272 -14.21 -7.28 -5.65
C GLY A 272 -12.99 -8.19 -5.52
N ILE A 273 -11.81 -7.61 -5.24
CA ILE A 273 -10.55 -8.33 -5.04
C ILE A 273 -10.12 -8.19 -3.58
N ASP A 274 -9.93 -9.31 -2.90
CA ASP A 274 -9.29 -9.31 -1.59
C ASP A 274 -7.76 -9.26 -1.71
N LEU A 275 -7.10 -8.62 -0.73
CA LEU A 275 -5.64 -8.57 -0.69
C LEU A 275 -4.99 -9.98 -0.72
N SER A 276 -5.66 -10.99 -0.14
CA SER A 276 -5.18 -12.38 -0.18
C SER A 276 -5.23 -13.01 -1.57
N GLU A 277 -5.95 -12.41 -2.51
CA GLU A 277 -6.05 -12.88 -3.90
C GLU A 277 -4.93 -12.32 -4.78
N VAL A 278 -4.34 -11.17 -4.42
CA VAL A 278 -3.25 -10.54 -5.18
C VAL A 278 -2.05 -11.49 -5.24
N ALA A 279 -1.65 -11.88 -6.45
CA ALA A 279 -0.55 -12.81 -6.66
C ALA A 279 0.81 -12.11 -6.66
N GLY A 280 0.87 -10.88 -7.15
CA GLY A 280 2.11 -10.11 -7.22
C GLY A 280 1.90 -8.66 -7.61
N ILE A 281 2.99 -7.92 -7.57
CA ILE A 281 3.09 -6.54 -8.03
C ILE A 281 4.30 -6.38 -8.96
N PHE A 282 4.09 -5.74 -10.10
CA PHE A 282 5.12 -5.20 -10.95
C PHE A 282 5.31 -3.74 -10.56
N GLN A 283 6.43 -3.42 -9.93
CA GLN A 283 6.72 -2.05 -9.48
C GLN A 283 7.52 -1.31 -10.53
N THR A 284 7.01 -0.18 -11.00
CA THR A 284 7.67 0.65 -12.00
C THR A 284 8.73 1.54 -11.37
N HIS A 285 8.40 2.27 -10.32
CA HIS A 285 9.30 3.15 -9.59
C HIS A 285 8.72 3.55 -8.21
N ALA A 286 9.39 4.47 -7.51
CA ALA A 286 9.12 4.75 -6.11
C ALA A 286 8.41 6.09 -5.84
N HIS A 287 7.91 6.85 -6.83
CA HIS A 287 7.08 8.03 -6.54
C HIS A 287 5.75 7.65 -5.90
N ASP A 288 5.19 8.51 -5.04
CA ASP A 288 4.01 8.21 -4.25
C ASP A 288 2.78 7.83 -5.08
N ASP A 289 2.59 8.38 -6.26
CA ASP A 289 1.49 8.02 -7.15
C ASP A 289 1.56 6.60 -7.70
N HIS A 290 2.73 5.94 -7.61
CA HIS A 290 2.96 4.54 -7.96
C HIS A 290 3.27 3.65 -6.74
N PHE A 291 3.61 4.25 -5.60
CA PHE A 291 4.16 3.57 -4.44
C PHE A 291 3.29 3.66 -3.18
N ALA A 292 2.51 4.74 -2.98
CA ALA A 292 1.90 5.07 -1.68
C ALA A 292 0.97 3.99 -1.11
N GLY A 293 0.49 3.07 -1.95
CA GLY A 293 -0.31 1.91 -1.55
C GLY A 293 0.52 0.66 -1.21
N LEU A 294 1.83 0.64 -1.49
CA LEU A 294 2.67 -0.53 -1.23
C LEU A 294 2.67 -0.95 0.26
N PRO A 295 2.70 -0.03 1.25
CA PRO A 295 2.59 -0.40 2.66
C PRO A 295 1.32 -1.16 3.02
N TYR A 296 0.21 -0.93 2.30
CA TYR A 296 -1.02 -1.69 2.50
C TYR A 296 -0.85 -3.17 2.10
N LEU A 297 -0.07 -3.46 1.07
CA LEU A 297 0.17 -4.83 0.60
C LEU A 297 0.94 -5.68 1.62
N LEU A 298 1.68 -5.06 2.57
CA LEU A 298 2.35 -5.75 3.66
C LEU A 298 1.38 -6.41 4.65
N GLN A 299 0.10 -6.05 4.63
CA GLN A 299 -0.92 -6.54 5.54
C GLN A 299 -1.58 -7.85 5.09
N GLY A 300 -1.15 -8.42 3.98
CA GLY A 300 -1.67 -9.68 3.45
C GLY A 300 -1.37 -10.88 4.34
N GLY A 301 -2.23 -11.91 4.27
CA GLY A 301 -2.04 -13.17 4.97
C GLY A 301 -1.01 -14.10 4.31
N ARG A 302 -0.51 -13.76 3.12
CA ARG A 302 0.53 -14.48 2.38
C ARG A 302 1.51 -13.49 1.74
N LYS A 303 2.72 -13.95 1.47
CA LYS A 303 3.67 -13.21 0.64
C LYS A 303 3.14 -13.13 -0.79
N ILE A 304 3.30 -11.95 -1.40
CA ILE A 304 3.05 -11.74 -2.83
C ILE A 304 4.38 -11.62 -3.56
N LYS A 305 4.39 -11.92 -4.86
CA LYS A 305 5.57 -11.69 -5.69
C LYS A 305 5.82 -10.20 -5.86
N TYR A 306 7.05 -9.77 -5.63
CA TYR A 306 7.51 -8.43 -5.96
C TYR A 306 8.42 -8.51 -7.17
N LEU A 307 7.95 -8.00 -8.31
CA LEU A 307 8.63 -8.13 -9.61
C LEU A 307 9.08 -6.73 -10.06
N SER A 308 10.39 -6.53 -10.15
CA SER A 308 11.01 -5.32 -10.68
C SER A 308 12.48 -5.60 -11.02
N SER A 309 13.19 -4.63 -11.63
CA SER A 309 14.65 -4.72 -11.66
C SER A 309 15.22 -4.59 -10.24
N ALA A 310 16.42 -5.14 -10.02
CA ALA A 310 17.15 -4.96 -8.76
C ALA A 310 17.35 -3.48 -8.43
N LEU A 311 17.51 -2.64 -9.43
CA LEU A 311 17.65 -1.20 -9.34
C LEU A 311 16.41 -0.53 -8.71
N VAL A 312 15.24 -0.78 -9.29
CA VAL A 312 13.96 -0.25 -8.77
C VAL A 312 13.64 -0.83 -7.39
N ARG A 313 13.88 -2.13 -7.19
CA ARG A 313 13.67 -2.76 -5.88
C ARG A 313 14.51 -2.07 -4.78
N LYS A 314 15.81 -1.81 -5.03
CA LYS A 314 16.67 -1.14 -4.06
C LYS A 314 16.15 0.24 -3.71
N SER A 315 15.80 1.06 -4.71
CA SER A 315 15.23 2.39 -4.53
C SER A 315 13.92 2.35 -3.73
N THR A 316 13.00 1.49 -4.14
CA THR A 316 11.69 1.31 -3.49
C THR A 316 11.81 0.82 -2.05
N PHE A 317 12.68 -0.17 -1.79
CA PHE A 317 12.83 -0.73 -0.45
C PHE A 317 13.57 0.21 0.50
N GLN A 318 14.52 1.02 0.02
CA GLN A 318 15.10 2.08 0.83
C GLN A 318 14.05 3.12 1.24
N LYS A 319 13.23 3.59 0.29
CA LYS A 319 12.14 4.52 0.59
C LYS A 319 11.11 3.91 1.55
N LEU A 320 10.74 2.65 1.35
CA LEU A 320 9.84 1.94 2.26
C LEU A 320 10.45 1.75 3.64
N SER A 321 11.76 1.43 3.72
CA SER A 321 12.53 1.33 4.96
C SER A 321 12.46 2.62 5.78
N ASP A 322 12.70 3.76 5.13
CA ASP A 322 12.64 5.07 5.77
C ASP A 322 11.22 5.39 6.26
N LEU A 323 10.19 5.06 5.46
CA LEU A 323 8.79 5.28 5.81
C LEU A 323 8.36 4.49 7.04
N ILE A 324 8.69 3.18 7.07
CA ILE A 324 8.18 2.27 8.10
C ILE A 324 9.19 2.02 9.24
N SER A 325 10.35 2.64 9.17
CA SER A 325 11.45 2.50 10.16
C SER A 325 11.85 1.04 10.39
N LEU A 326 11.97 0.27 9.31
CA LEU A 326 12.49 -1.10 9.31
C LEU A 326 13.70 -1.20 8.35
N PRO A 327 14.73 -1.99 8.69
CA PRO A 327 15.82 -2.26 7.77
C PRO A 327 15.33 -2.91 6.46
N THR A 328 16.00 -2.66 5.35
CA THR A 328 15.65 -3.22 4.03
C THR A 328 15.59 -4.74 4.03
N GLU A 329 16.48 -5.41 4.76
CA GLU A 329 16.52 -6.88 4.92
C GLU A 329 15.27 -7.44 5.61
N GLU A 330 14.65 -6.66 6.48
CA GLU A 330 13.37 -7.02 7.12
C GLU A 330 12.20 -6.88 6.13
N ILE A 331 12.27 -5.89 5.22
CA ILE A 331 11.26 -5.68 4.18
C ILE A 331 11.21 -6.85 3.21
N GLU A 332 12.35 -7.42 2.84
CA GLU A 332 12.44 -8.59 1.98
C GLU A 332 11.63 -9.80 2.51
N ASN A 333 11.46 -9.89 3.82
CA ASN A 333 10.65 -10.95 4.43
C ASN A 333 9.15 -10.87 4.14
N PHE A 334 8.64 -9.72 3.68
CA PHE A 334 7.23 -9.54 3.37
C PHE A 334 6.85 -10.02 1.97
N PHE A 335 7.82 -10.20 1.08
CA PHE A 335 7.63 -10.50 -0.33
C PHE A 335 8.31 -11.80 -0.77
N GLU A 336 7.85 -12.35 -1.89
CA GLU A 336 8.58 -13.28 -2.73
C GLU A 336 9.26 -12.44 -3.83
N ILE A 337 10.56 -12.20 -3.68
CA ILE A 337 11.30 -11.30 -4.57
C ILE A 337 11.63 -12.00 -5.89
N VAL A 338 11.34 -11.33 -6.99
CA VAL A 338 11.69 -11.74 -8.36
C VAL A 338 12.39 -10.58 -9.04
N ASP A 339 13.71 -10.60 -9.03
CA ASP A 339 14.52 -9.60 -9.76
C ASP A 339 14.46 -9.89 -11.26
N LEU A 340 14.06 -8.88 -12.03
CA LEU A 340 13.96 -8.91 -13.47
C LEU A 340 15.20 -8.26 -14.09
N GLU A 341 15.81 -8.90 -15.05
CA GLU A 341 16.93 -8.34 -15.82
C GLU A 341 16.41 -7.46 -16.95
N PHE A 342 16.98 -6.26 -17.09
CA PHE A 342 16.67 -5.37 -18.20
C PHE A 342 16.84 -6.06 -19.54
N ASP A 343 15.97 -5.76 -20.48
CA ASP A 343 15.97 -6.25 -21.86
C ASP A 343 15.76 -7.75 -22.02
N ASN A 344 15.55 -8.50 -20.92
CA ASN A 344 15.34 -9.94 -20.94
C ASN A 344 13.89 -10.33 -20.65
N TRP A 345 13.34 -11.25 -21.43
CA TRP A 345 12.04 -11.84 -21.17
C TRP A 345 12.11 -12.86 -20.04
N THR A 346 11.39 -12.62 -18.95
CA THR A 346 11.29 -13.51 -17.79
C THR A 346 9.89 -14.12 -17.70
N ASN A 347 9.80 -15.44 -17.47
CA ASN A 347 8.52 -16.11 -17.30
C ASN A 347 7.87 -15.73 -15.97
N VAL A 348 6.64 -15.21 -16.03
CA VAL A 348 5.77 -15.02 -14.87
C VAL A 348 4.99 -16.30 -14.58
N THR A 349 4.46 -16.91 -15.67
CA THR A 349 3.84 -18.23 -15.74
C THR A 349 4.29 -18.96 -17.01
N GLU A 350 3.71 -20.12 -17.31
CA GLU A 350 4.01 -20.85 -18.55
C GLU A 350 3.59 -20.06 -19.80
N SER A 351 2.53 -19.25 -19.70
CA SER A 351 1.94 -18.53 -20.83
C SER A 351 2.24 -17.03 -20.86
N VAL A 352 2.77 -16.46 -19.78
CA VAL A 352 3.02 -15.01 -19.65
C VAL A 352 4.47 -14.73 -19.31
N GLN A 353 5.05 -13.83 -20.05
CA GLN A 353 6.41 -13.29 -19.84
C GLN A 353 6.35 -11.79 -19.62
N VAL A 354 7.34 -11.25 -18.91
CA VAL A 354 7.56 -9.82 -18.70
C VAL A 354 8.99 -9.46 -19.10
N GLN A 355 9.15 -8.26 -19.65
CA GLN A 355 10.44 -7.66 -19.96
C GLN A 355 10.46 -6.24 -19.41
N PRO A 356 11.33 -5.93 -18.43
CA PRO A 356 11.57 -4.56 -18.01
C PRO A 356 12.51 -3.86 -19.00
N ARG A 357 12.24 -2.58 -19.24
CA ARG A 357 13.15 -1.65 -19.92
C ARG A 357 13.46 -0.51 -18.96
N PHE A 358 14.66 0.00 -19.03
CA PHE A 358 15.02 1.21 -18.27
C PHE A 358 14.28 2.44 -18.84
N SER A 359 13.81 3.31 -17.94
CA SER A 359 13.23 4.59 -18.27
C SER A 359 13.97 5.71 -17.55
N PRO A 360 14.46 6.74 -18.26
CA PRO A 360 14.94 7.97 -17.63
C PRO A 360 13.86 8.66 -16.83
N HIS A 361 14.14 8.90 -15.54
CA HIS A 361 13.24 9.61 -14.63
C HIS A 361 14.07 10.06 -13.40
N PRO A 362 13.62 11.04 -12.57
CA PRO A 362 14.37 11.47 -11.37
C PRO A 362 14.72 10.35 -10.42
N VAL A 363 13.85 9.35 -10.27
CA VAL A 363 14.09 8.12 -9.52
C VAL A 363 14.20 6.92 -10.48
N GLU A 364 14.77 5.82 -10.01
CA GLU A 364 14.95 4.59 -10.80
C GLU A 364 13.61 4.07 -11.30
N THR A 365 13.47 3.90 -12.61
CA THR A 365 12.18 3.56 -13.23
C THR A 365 12.33 2.43 -14.24
N ASN A 366 11.38 1.49 -14.19
CA ASN A 366 11.14 0.50 -15.24
C ASN A 366 9.89 0.86 -16.03
N ILE A 367 9.93 0.64 -17.33
CA ILE A 367 8.74 0.39 -18.14
C ILE A 367 8.64 -1.11 -18.38
N PHE A 368 7.43 -1.63 -18.59
CA PHE A 368 7.21 -3.06 -18.73
C PHE A 368 6.52 -3.40 -20.03
N TYR A 369 7.02 -4.46 -20.68
CA TYR A 369 6.33 -5.17 -21.75
C TYR A 369 5.92 -6.55 -21.26
N PHE A 370 4.63 -6.88 -21.39
CA PHE A 370 4.06 -8.16 -21.02
C PHE A 370 3.66 -8.90 -22.29
N ARG A 371 4.05 -10.16 -22.41
CA ARG A 371 3.72 -11.01 -23.53
C ARG A 371 2.97 -12.24 -23.07
N TYR A 372 1.73 -12.36 -23.49
CA TYR A 372 0.99 -13.62 -23.43
C TYR A 372 1.24 -14.39 -24.70
N GLN A 373 1.49 -15.69 -24.60
CA GLN A 373 1.69 -16.57 -25.76
C GLN A 373 1.13 -17.96 -25.48
N GLU A 374 0.15 -18.38 -26.28
CA GLU A 374 -0.41 -19.72 -26.26
C GLU A 374 -0.98 -20.07 -27.64
N GLY A 375 -0.81 -21.33 -28.09
CA GLY A 375 -1.41 -21.82 -29.32
C GLY A 375 -0.95 -21.11 -30.61
N GLY A 376 0.17 -20.38 -30.59
CA GLY A 376 0.71 -19.63 -31.73
C GLY A 376 0.26 -18.18 -31.84
N GLU A 377 -0.68 -17.73 -31.00
CA GLU A 377 -1.05 -16.33 -30.87
C GLU A 377 -0.21 -15.67 -29.75
N ALA A 378 0.31 -14.47 -30.03
CA ALA A 378 0.96 -13.62 -29.03
C ALA A 378 0.13 -12.35 -28.84
N LYS A 379 0.03 -11.87 -27.58
CA LYS A 379 -0.54 -10.56 -27.24
C LYS A 379 0.45 -9.80 -26.39
N ILE A 380 0.75 -8.56 -26.76
CA ILE A 380 1.74 -7.73 -26.11
C ILE A 380 1.06 -6.49 -25.51
N PHE A 381 1.30 -6.26 -24.24
CA PHE A 381 0.93 -5.03 -23.53
C PHE A 381 2.17 -4.27 -23.09
N GLY A 382 2.28 -3.00 -23.50
CA GLY A 382 3.27 -2.06 -22.99
C GLY A 382 2.68 -1.19 -21.88
N HIS A 383 3.33 -1.11 -20.73
CA HIS A 383 3.02 -0.17 -19.64
C HIS A 383 4.22 0.71 -19.43
N LEU A 384 4.14 1.95 -19.92
CA LEU A 384 5.29 2.83 -19.97
C LEU A 384 5.47 3.70 -18.72
N ALA A 385 4.63 3.56 -17.68
CA ALA A 385 4.80 4.30 -16.43
C ALA A 385 5.22 5.76 -16.67
N ASP A 386 6.20 6.27 -15.93
CA ASP A 386 6.76 7.60 -16.12
C ASP A 386 7.97 7.55 -17.04
N ILE A 387 7.92 8.36 -18.10
CA ILE A 387 8.98 8.50 -19.09
C ILE A 387 9.34 9.97 -19.29
N VAL A 388 10.52 10.25 -19.79
CA VAL A 388 10.92 11.62 -20.16
C VAL A 388 10.75 11.82 -21.66
N SER A 389 10.16 12.95 -22.08
CA SER A 389 9.91 13.22 -23.47
C SER A 389 11.20 13.26 -24.32
N SER A 390 11.09 12.83 -25.58
CA SER A 390 12.19 12.86 -26.57
C SER A 390 12.78 14.26 -26.73
N ALA A 391 11.95 15.30 -26.62
CA ALA A 391 12.38 16.68 -26.71
C ALA A 391 13.27 17.10 -25.53
N VAL A 392 12.97 16.63 -24.30
CA VAL A 392 13.80 16.89 -23.12
C VAL A 392 15.13 16.13 -23.22
N LEU A 393 15.08 14.84 -23.52
CA LEU A 393 16.28 14.00 -23.70
C LEU A 393 17.17 14.52 -24.84
N GLY A 394 16.56 14.95 -25.96
CA GLY A 394 17.28 15.53 -27.10
C GLY A 394 18.09 16.77 -26.74
N ARG A 395 17.59 17.62 -25.83
CA ARG A 395 18.36 18.76 -25.32
C ARG A 395 19.56 18.35 -24.45
N MET A 396 19.50 17.18 -23.82
CA MET A 396 20.58 16.67 -23.00
C MET A 396 21.73 16.04 -23.81
N LYS A 397 21.57 15.83 -25.13
CA LYS A 397 22.67 15.31 -25.99
C LYS A 397 23.78 16.33 -26.28
N ASN A 398 23.65 17.58 -25.84
CA ASN A 398 24.69 18.59 -26.05
C ASN A 398 25.95 18.25 -25.23
N PRO A 399 27.08 17.84 -25.85
CA PRO A 399 28.30 17.46 -25.13
C PRO A 399 29.01 18.60 -24.41
N GLU A 400 28.66 19.87 -24.77
CA GLU A 400 29.17 21.05 -24.06
C GLU A 400 28.41 21.32 -22.75
N ALA A 401 27.23 20.68 -22.55
CA ALA A 401 26.48 20.82 -21.32
C ALA A 401 27.20 20.07 -20.20
N LYS A 402 27.14 20.62 -19.00
CA LYS A 402 27.76 20.00 -17.79
C LYS A 402 27.22 18.60 -17.52
N TYR A 403 25.94 18.38 -17.75
CA TYR A 403 25.28 17.10 -17.58
C TYR A 403 24.64 16.73 -18.94
N HIS A 404 25.22 15.75 -19.62
CA HIS A 404 24.77 15.32 -20.94
C HIS A 404 24.67 13.80 -21.00
N ILE A 405 23.91 13.32 -21.96
CA ILE A 405 23.75 11.90 -22.29
C ILE A 405 24.31 11.62 -23.67
N SER A 406 24.77 10.40 -23.91
CA SER A 406 25.26 9.97 -25.23
C SER A 406 24.12 9.83 -26.24
N GLU A 407 24.45 9.82 -27.52
CA GLU A 407 23.53 9.52 -28.61
C GLU A 407 23.01 8.08 -28.48
N ASP A 408 23.87 7.12 -28.15
CA ASP A 408 23.50 5.71 -27.97
C ASP A 408 22.48 5.52 -26.85
N PHE A 409 22.65 6.19 -25.72
CA PHE A 409 21.69 6.16 -24.63
C PHE A 409 20.33 6.74 -25.03
N PHE A 410 20.34 7.87 -25.74
CA PHE A 410 19.12 8.49 -26.29
C PHE A 410 18.38 7.55 -27.22
N ASP A 411 19.09 6.98 -28.21
CA ASP A 411 18.51 6.10 -29.22
C ASP A 411 17.94 4.81 -28.61
N LYS A 412 18.67 4.18 -27.67
CA LYS A 412 18.18 3.01 -26.93
C LYS A 412 16.91 3.32 -26.12
N THR A 413 16.87 4.49 -25.50
CA THR A 413 15.70 4.94 -24.73
C THR A 413 14.48 5.08 -25.66
N LEU A 414 14.61 5.79 -26.77
CA LEU A 414 13.50 5.94 -27.73
C LEU A 414 13.07 4.61 -28.34
N GLN A 415 14.03 3.74 -28.66
CA GLN A 415 13.70 2.39 -29.14
C GLN A 415 12.87 1.62 -28.11
N SER A 416 13.20 1.74 -26.83
CA SER A 416 12.43 1.13 -25.74
C SER A 416 11.01 1.68 -25.64
N TYR A 417 10.78 2.98 -25.87
CA TYR A 417 9.45 3.58 -25.86
C TYR A 417 8.58 3.14 -27.04
N LEU A 418 9.19 2.97 -28.22
CA LEU A 418 8.50 2.67 -29.48
C LEU A 418 8.43 1.17 -29.82
N GLU A 419 8.73 0.28 -28.86
CA GLU A 419 8.59 -1.16 -29.08
C GLU A 419 7.15 -1.53 -29.39
N GLN A 420 6.90 -2.25 -30.48
CA GLN A 420 5.56 -2.59 -30.96
C GLN A 420 4.77 -3.40 -29.91
N SER A 421 3.52 -3.04 -29.71
CA SER A 421 2.57 -3.71 -28.82
C SER A 421 1.17 -3.74 -29.43
N ASP A 422 0.33 -4.68 -29.02
CA ASP A 422 -1.09 -4.64 -29.37
C ASP A 422 -1.80 -3.50 -28.64
N VAL A 423 -1.44 -3.30 -27.36
CA VAL A 423 -1.93 -2.19 -26.54
C VAL A 423 -0.77 -1.60 -25.75
N LYS A 424 -0.66 -0.28 -25.74
CA LYS A 424 0.36 0.43 -24.98
C LYS A 424 -0.25 1.55 -24.18
N LYS A 425 -0.01 1.57 -22.87
CA LYS A 425 -0.40 2.64 -21.95
C LYS A 425 0.78 3.57 -21.75
N ILE A 426 0.62 4.86 -22.10
CA ILE A 426 1.70 5.84 -22.21
C ILE A 426 1.50 6.99 -21.22
N ASP A 427 2.61 7.47 -20.66
CA ASP A 427 2.69 8.72 -19.92
C ASP A 427 2.57 9.90 -20.89
N ALA A 428 1.60 10.76 -20.67
CA ALA A 428 1.34 11.97 -21.44
C ALA A 428 1.25 13.21 -20.54
N GLY A 429 1.90 13.19 -19.39
CA GLY A 429 1.89 14.25 -18.37
C GLY A 429 2.63 15.53 -18.79
N GLY A 430 3.59 15.39 -19.70
CA GLY A 430 4.37 16.51 -20.23
C GLY A 430 5.34 17.13 -19.23
N GLY A 431 5.88 18.29 -19.59
CA GLY A 431 6.81 19.03 -18.74
C GLY A 431 8.25 18.55 -18.79
N MET A 432 8.94 18.56 -17.65
CA MET A 432 10.39 18.28 -17.59
C MET A 432 10.71 16.79 -17.42
N ILE A 433 9.82 16.03 -16.81
CA ILE A 433 10.07 14.66 -16.35
C ILE A 433 9.02 13.67 -16.83
N HIS A 434 8.08 14.07 -17.69
CA HIS A 434 7.04 13.22 -18.26
C HIS A 434 7.06 13.26 -19.77
N GLY A 435 6.47 12.20 -20.39
CA GLY A 435 6.33 12.04 -21.82
C GLY A 435 5.28 12.96 -22.43
N GLU A 436 5.32 13.04 -23.75
CA GLU A 436 4.34 13.79 -24.53
C GLU A 436 3.73 12.89 -25.62
N VAL A 437 2.47 13.12 -25.98
CA VAL A 437 1.79 12.32 -27.02
C VAL A 437 2.53 12.35 -28.35
N VAL A 438 3.20 13.46 -28.67
CA VAL A 438 3.99 13.59 -29.89
C VAL A 438 5.19 12.63 -29.97
N ASP A 439 5.70 12.17 -28.85
CA ASP A 439 6.79 11.18 -28.80
C ASP A 439 6.38 9.85 -29.45
N PHE A 440 5.08 9.57 -29.52
CA PHE A 440 4.48 8.36 -30.05
C PHE A 440 3.85 8.55 -31.45
N ALA A 441 4.12 9.66 -32.15
CA ALA A 441 3.53 9.92 -33.46
C ALA A 441 3.85 8.84 -34.54
N ASN A 442 4.97 8.12 -34.36
CA ASN A 442 5.39 7.03 -35.24
C ASN A 442 5.38 5.67 -34.50
N ASP A 443 4.68 5.54 -33.40
CA ASP A 443 4.60 4.28 -32.66
C ASP A 443 3.87 3.21 -33.47
N PRO A 444 4.46 2.01 -33.65
CA PRO A 444 3.87 0.96 -34.46
C PRO A 444 2.78 0.16 -33.76
N SER A 445 2.44 0.47 -32.51
CA SER A 445 1.44 -0.26 -31.73
C SER A 445 0.03 -0.06 -32.27
N GLU A 446 -0.83 -1.06 -32.10
CA GLU A 446 -2.19 -1.01 -32.64
C GLU A 446 -3.10 -0.05 -31.86
N LYS A 447 -2.88 0.07 -30.54
CA LYS A 447 -3.68 0.92 -29.65
C LYS A 447 -2.79 1.60 -28.62
N LEU A 448 -2.86 2.95 -28.57
CA LEU A 448 -2.23 3.77 -27.56
C LEU A 448 -3.29 4.27 -26.57
N ILE A 449 -3.00 4.20 -25.27
CA ILE A 449 -3.86 4.68 -24.19
C ILE A 449 -3.11 5.79 -23.44
N LEU A 450 -3.68 6.99 -23.48
CA LEU A 450 -3.16 8.16 -22.77
C LEU A 450 -3.42 8.03 -21.27
N ALA A 451 -2.40 8.25 -20.49
CA ALA A 451 -2.47 8.23 -19.03
C ALA A 451 -1.53 9.29 -18.41
N HIS A 452 -1.47 9.32 -17.09
CA HIS A 452 -0.57 10.15 -16.28
C HIS A 452 -0.77 11.67 -16.50
N SER A 453 -2.01 12.12 -16.51
CA SER A 453 -2.34 13.56 -16.63
C SER A 453 -3.50 13.94 -15.74
N SER A 454 -3.37 15.08 -15.04
CA SER A 454 -4.47 15.75 -14.32
C SER A 454 -5.25 16.74 -15.21
N LEU A 455 -4.74 17.03 -16.40
CA LEU A 455 -5.38 17.94 -17.36
C LEU A 455 -6.18 17.14 -18.40
N PRO A 456 -7.30 17.70 -18.90
CA PRO A 456 -7.99 17.14 -20.04
C PRO A 456 -7.08 17.13 -21.27
N PHE A 457 -7.12 16.04 -22.04
CA PHE A 457 -6.41 15.93 -23.30
C PHE A 457 -7.09 16.80 -24.38
N SER A 458 -6.28 17.39 -25.24
CA SER A 458 -6.76 18.17 -26.41
C SER A 458 -7.37 17.26 -27.46
N GLU A 459 -8.16 17.84 -28.40
CA GLU A 459 -8.69 17.09 -29.54
C GLU A 459 -7.59 16.43 -30.38
N ASP A 460 -6.46 17.10 -30.60
CA ASP A 460 -5.33 16.56 -31.33
C ASP A 460 -4.71 15.34 -30.63
N GLN A 461 -4.59 15.38 -29.31
CA GLN A 461 -4.11 14.27 -28.53
C GLN A 461 -5.09 13.07 -28.57
N LEU A 462 -6.40 13.34 -28.47
CA LEU A 462 -7.44 12.31 -28.55
C LEU A 462 -7.62 11.75 -29.98
N ASN A 463 -7.23 12.48 -31.02
CA ASN A 463 -7.17 11.98 -32.39
C ASN A 463 -5.96 11.05 -32.61
N ALA A 464 -4.87 11.25 -31.88
CA ALA A 464 -3.66 10.42 -31.96
C ALA A 464 -3.74 9.13 -31.11
N ALA A 465 -4.47 9.16 -30.00
CA ALA A 465 -4.57 8.05 -29.08
C ALA A 465 -5.88 8.12 -28.27
N CYS A 466 -6.27 7.02 -27.61
CA CYS A 466 -7.50 6.97 -26.80
C CYS A 466 -7.19 7.08 -25.31
N THR A 467 -8.23 7.29 -24.51
CA THR A 467 -8.20 7.12 -23.04
C THR A 467 -8.89 5.80 -22.66
N ALA A 468 -8.63 5.32 -21.45
CA ALA A 468 -9.36 4.21 -20.88
C ALA A 468 -10.21 4.69 -19.70
N GLU A 469 -11.36 4.09 -19.49
CA GLU A 469 -12.17 4.32 -18.29
C GLU A 469 -11.79 3.30 -17.22
N PHE A 470 -11.96 3.68 -15.95
CA PHE A 470 -11.74 2.77 -14.82
C PHE A 470 -12.55 1.48 -14.98
N GLY A 471 -11.90 0.34 -14.83
CA GLY A 471 -12.52 -0.97 -14.92
C GLY A 471 -12.80 -1.46 -16.35
N THR A 472 -12.31 -0.77 -17.38
CA THR A 472 -12.32 -1.31 -18.76
C THR A 472 -11.12 -2.22 -19.00
N SER A 473 -11.19 -3.06 -20.02
CA SER A 473 -10.16 -4.07 -20.28
C SER A 473 -9.78 -4.22 -21.74
N ASP A 474 -8.54 -4.61 -21.94
CA ASP A 474 -7.98 -4.99 -23.24
C ASP A 474 -7.34 -6.39 -23.21
N LEU A 475 -7.04 -6.95 -24.38
CA LEU A 475 -6.29 -8.20 -24.60
C LEU A 475 -6.87 -9.42 -23.88
N ARG A 476 -8.19 -9.51 -23.76
CA ARG A 476 -8.83 -10.57 -23.01
C ARG A 476 -8.68 -11.95 -23.67
N VAL A 477 -8.22 -12.90 -22.86
CA VAL A 477 -8.23 -14.35 -23.15
C VAL A 477 -9.03 -15.01 -22.03
N PRO A 478 -10.26 -15.45 -22.26
CA PRO A 478 -11.15 -15.91 -21.20
C PRO A 478 -10.71 -17.25 -20.61
N LEU A 479 -11.07 -17.46 -19.34
CA LEU A 479 -11.08 -18.77 -18.67
C LEU A 479 -12.51 -19.27 -18.53
N ASP A 480 -12.67 -20.58 -18.34
CA ASP A 480 -13.92 -21.14 -17.80
C ASP A 480 -14.04 -20.75 -16.32
N HIS A 481 -14.83 -19.69 -16.06
CA HIS A 481 -15.05 -19.12 -14.74
C HIS A 481 -15.56 -20.13 -13.72
N GLN A 482 -16.57 -20.93 -14.09
CA GLN A 482 -17.18 -21.90 -13.21
C GLN A 482 -16.15 -22.95 -12.78
N LYS A 483 -15.39 -23.47 -13.75
CA LYS A 483 -14.35 -24.45 -13.49
C LYS A 483 -13.21 -23.86 -12.65
N TYR A 484 -12.74 -22.66 -12.96
CA TYR A 484 -11.68 -21.99 -12.20
C TYR A 484 -12.02 -21.85 -10.72
N PHE A 485 -13.22 -21.34 -10.41
CA PHE A 485 -13.61 -21.16 -9.01
C PHE A 485 -13.96 -22.49 -8.33
N GLN A 486 -14.46 -23.48 -9.05
CA GLN A 486 -14.65 -24.83 -8.49
C GLN A 486 -13.31 -25.48 -8.11
N ASP A 487 -12.30 -25.36 -8.96
CA ASP A 487 -10.96 -25.88 -8.66
C ASP A 487 -10.33 -25.14 -7.46
N LYS A 488 -10.51 -23.83 -7.35
CA LYS A 488 -10.07 -23.00 -6.22
C LYS A 488 -10.81 -23.37 -4.93
N ALA A 489 -12.12 -23.53 -4.99
CA ALA A 489 -12.95 -23.98 -3.87
C ALA A 489 -12.53 -25.38 -3.39
N LEU A 490 -12.28 -26.30 -4.31
CA LEU A 490 -11.80 -27.63 -4.00
C LEU A 490 -10.43 -27.60 -3.31
N HIS A 491 -9.54 -26.73 -3.76
CA HIS A 491 -8.24 -26.52 -3.11
C HIS A 491 -8.41 -26.08 -1.65
N TRP A 492 -9.23 -25.05 -1.39
CA TRP A 492 -9.50 -24.60 -0.02
C TRP A 492 -10.19 -25.64 0.85
N LEU A 493 -11.18 -26.35 0.30
CA LEU A 493 -11.84 -27.44 1.04
C LEU A 493 -10.89 -28.57 1.40
N ARG A 494 -9.92 -28.89 0.52
CA ARG A 494 -8.87 -29.90 0.82
C ARG A 494 -7.93 -29.44 1.92
N GLN A 495 -7.54 -28.19 1.96
CA GLN A 495 -6.74 -27.63 3.07
C GLN A 495 -7.51 -27.69 4.39
N ARG A 496 -8.81 -27.40 4.34
CA ARG A 496 -9.71 -27.39 5.48
C ARG A 496 -10.02 -28.77 6.03
N LEU A 497 -10.20 -29.73 5.15
CA LEU A 497 -10.60 -31.11 5.46
C LEU A 497 -9.63 -32.12 4.83
N PRO A 498 -8.34 -32.12 5.23
CA PRO A 498 -7.29 -32.89 4.55
C PRO A 498 -7.44 -34.40 4.67
N SER A 499 -8.27 -34.88 5.61
CA SER A 499 -8.57 -36.31 5.78
C SER A 499 -9.63 -36.84 4.82
N LEU A 500 -10.31 -35.96 4.06
CA LEU A 500 -11.38 -36.35 3.14
C LEU A 500 -10.84 -36.62 1.73
N LYS A 501 -11.53 -37.49 0.99
CA LYS A 501 -11.19 -37.79 -0.41
C LYS A 501 -11.64 -36.63 -1.33
N LYS A 502 -10.90 -36.41 -2.41
CA LYS A 502 -11.17 -35.38 -3.39
C LYS A 502 -12.59 -35.51 -3.96
N GLU A 503 -13.04 -36.73 -4.20
CA GLU A 503 -14.37 -37.02 -4.76
C GLU A 503 -15.49 -36.60 -3.82
N GLU A 504 -15.37 -36.86 -2.52
CA GLU A 504 -16.34 -36.43 -1.50
C GLU A 504 -16.45 -34.91 -1.40
N LEU A 505 -15.32 -34.19 -1.55
CA LEU A 505 -15.31 -32.73 -1.54
C LEU A 505 -15.90 -32.14 -2.83
N LYS A 506 -15.74 -32.80 -3.98
CA LYS A 506 -16.36 -32.38 -5.24
C LYS A 506 -17.88 -32.41 -5.19
N GLU A 507 -18.48 -33.30 -4.43
CA GLU A 507 -19.94 -33.37 -4.24
C GLU A 507 -20.49 -32.13 -3.53
N LEU A 508 -19.66 -31.37 -2.80
CA LEU A 508 -20.05 -30.13 -2.12
C LEU A 508 -20.09 -28.91 -3.05
N ILE A 509 -19.35 -28.94 -4.18
CA ILE A 509 -19.15 -27.78 -5.07
C ILE A 509 -19.95 -27.86 -6.36
N THR A 510 -21.20 -28.33 -6.27
CA THR A 510 -22.08 -28.54 -7.42
C THR A 510 -22.93 -27.33 -7.79
N GLN A 511 -23.01 -26.34 -6.92
CA GLN A 511 -23.85 -25.15 -7.09
C GLN A 511 -23.22 -24.13 -8.05
N GLN A 512 -24.05 -23.23 -8.55
CA GLN A 512 -23.62 -22.09 -9.34
C GLN A 512 -22.99 -21.03 -8.44
N ILE A 513 -22.05 -20.27 -8.99
CA ILE A 513 -21.44 -19.12 -8.33
C ILE A 513 -22.45 -17.99 -8.28
N GLU A 514 -22.59 -17.34 -7.13
CA GLU A 514 -23.44 -16.18 -6.94
C GLU A 514 -22.59 -14.92 -6.80
N GLU A 515 -23.04 -13.83 -7.43
CA GLU A 515 -22.48 -12.51 -7.29
C GLU A 515 -23.34 -11.70 -6.31
N ILE A 516 -22.70 -11.14 -5.29
CA ILE A 516 -23.34 -10.39 -4.21
C ILE A 516 -22.85 -8.94 -4.28
N PRO A 517 -23.76 -7.95 -4.43
CA PRO A 517 -23.40 -6.54 -4.42
C PRO A 517 -22.84 -6.08 -3.07
N ARG A 518 -22.19 -4.90 -3.06
CA ARG A 518 -21.76 -4.21 -1.84
C ARG A 518 -22.93 -3.97 -0.87
N GLY A 519 -22.68 -4.15 0.42
CA GLY A 519 -23.63 -3.84 1.50
C GLY A 519 -24.70 -4.91 1.75
N GLU A 520 -24.69 -6.02 1.00
CA GLU A 520 -25.66 -7.10 1.17
C GLU A 520 -25.33 -7.97 2.39
N LYS A 521 -26.41 -8.40 3.07
CA LYS A 521 -26.37 -9.33 4.20
C LYS A 521 -26.29 -10.76 3.71
N ILE A 522 -25.26 -11.48 4.15
CA ILE A 522 -24.93 -12.79 3.57
C ILE A 522 -25.45 -13.95 4.43
N LEU A 523 -25.33 -13.89 5.76
CA LEU A 523 -25.60 -15.05 6.62
C LEU A 523 -27.08 -15.37 6.77
N THR A 524 -27.95 -14.37 6.94
CA THR A 524 -29.40 -14.58 7.02
C THR A 524 -29.91 -15.20 5.74
N ARG A 525 -29.49 -14.67 4.58
CA ARG A 525 -29.83 -15.23 3.26
C ARG A 525 -29.38 -16.70 3.13
N ALA A 526 -28.15 -17.01 3.54
CA ALA A 526 -27.61 -18.35 3.47
C ALA A 526 -28.38 -19.33 4.38
N GLN A 527 -28.75 -18.90 5.59
CA GLN A 527 -29.51 -19.70 6.54
C GLN A 527 -30.92 -20.05 6.01
N GLU A 528 -31.63 -19.06 5.42
CA GLU A 528 -32.94 -19.25 4.81
C GLU A 528 -32.90 -20.21 3.61
N SER A 529 -31.81 -20.19 2.85
CA SER A 529 -31.61 -21.01 1.65
C SER A 529 -30.96 -22.36 1.90
N GLY A 530 -30.55 -22.69 3.16
CA GLY A 530 -29.97 -23.97 3.55
C GLY A 530 -28.57 -24.26 3.03
N TYR A 531 -27.75 -23.24 2.86
CA TYR A 531 -26.36 -23.40 2.43
C TYR A 531 -25.36 -22.67 3.35
N ILE A 532 -24.08 -22.95 3.20
CA ILE A 532 -22.94 -22.22 3.77
C ILE A 532 -22.23 -21.53 2.62
N PRO A 533 -22.07 -20.20 2.61
CA PRO A 533 -21.37 -19.51 1.54
C PRO A 533 -19.84 -19.66 1.71
N LEU A 534 -19.18 -20.17 0.68
CA LEU A 534 -17.73 -20.08 0.53
C LEU A 534 -17.39 -18.81 -0.22
N LEU A 535 -16.71 -17.89 0.42
CA LEU A 535 -16.28 -16.63 -0.19
C LEU A 535 -15.18 -16.90 -1.22
N LEU A 536 -15.44 -16.61 -2.50
CA LEU A 536 -14.53 -16.84 -3.61
C LEU A 536 -13.66 -15.63 -3.93
N THR A 537 -14.23 -14.43 -3.89
CA THR A 537 -13.54 -13.15 -4.15
C THR A 537 -14.04 -12.05 -3.25
N GLY A 538 -13.19 -11.04 -3.01
CA GLY A 538 -13.53 -9.87 -2.21
C GLY A 538 -13.53 -10.15 -0.70
N ARG A 539 -14.20 -9.28 0.07
CA ARG A 539 -14.22 -9.29 1.53
C ARG A 539 -15.61 -9.15 2.09
N VAL A 540 -15.80 -9.75 3.26
CA VAL A 540 -16.98 -9.50 4.10
C VAL A 540 -16.54 -9.04 5.48
N GLN A 541 -17.41 -8.28 6.14
CA GLN A 541 -17.14 -7.70 7.45
C GLN A 541 -18.18 -8.16 8.48
N LEU A 542 -17.69 -8.44 9.69
CA LEU A 542 -18.50 -8.67 10.88
C LEU A 542 -17.90 -7.89 12.05
N ASN A 543 -18.63 -6.90 12.59
CA ASN A 543 -18.17 -6.09 13.74
C ASN A 543 -16.76 -5.49 13.57
N GLY A 544 -16.45 -4.96 12.40
CA GLY A 544 -15.13 -4.41 12.11
C GLY A 544 -14.06 -5.45 11.71
N LEU A 545 -14.31 -6.75 11.91
CA LEU A 545 -13.41 -7.81 11.49
C LEU A 545 -13.64 -8.15 10.02
N LEU A 546 -12.55 -8.25 9.26
CA LEU A 546 -12.57 -8.57 7.83
C LEU A 546 -12.28 -10.07 7.61
N TYR A 547 -13.08 -10.70 6.78
CA TYR A 547 -12.94 -12.10 6.38
C TYR A 547 -12.52 -12.18 4.91
N PRO A 548 -11.37 -12.83 4.63
CA PRO A 548 -10.81 -12.90 3.28
C PRO A 548 -11.46 -14.00 2.43
N ALA A 549 -11.17 -13.99 1.13
CA ALA A 549 -11.49 -15.08 0.22
C ALA A 549 -10.96 -16.43 0.75
N GLY A 550 -11.69 -17.52 0.48
CA GLY A 550 -11.44 -18.85 1.02
C GLY A 550 -12.15 -19.14 2.35
N THR A 551 -12.85 -18.17 2.95
CA THR A 551 -13.59 -18.37 4.20
C THR A 551 -14.97 -18.99 3.94
N LEU A 552 -15.35 -20.01 4.73
CA LEU A 552 -16.75 -20.49 4.85
C LEU A 552 -17.49 -19.59 5.84
N LEU A 553 -18.31 -18.69 5.33
CA LEU A 553 -18.95 -17.65 6.11
C LEU A 553 -20.02 -18.23 7.05
N GLY A 554 -19.92 -17.92 8.35
CA GLY A 554 -20.86 -18.40 9.35
C GLY A 554 -20.85 -19.91 9.60
N GLU A 555 -19.79 -20.64 9.22
CA GLU A 555 -19.66 -22.09 9.35
C GLU A 555 -20.01 -22.57 10.76
N ALA A 556 -19.49 -21.90 11.80
CA ALA A 556 -19.71 -22.30 13.19
C ALA A 556 -21.22 -22.32 13.55
N ASN A 557 -21.94 -21.29 13.19
CA ASN A 557 -23.38 -21.19 13.44
C ASN A 557 -24.16 -22.23 12.61
N ALA A 558 -23.82 -22.34 11.32
CA ALA A 558 -24.50 -23.26 10.42
C ALA A 558 -24.36 -24.72 10.86
N VAL A 559 -23.13 -25.19 11.17
CA VAL A 559 -22.92 -26.60 11.57
C VAL A 559 -23.45 -26.92 12.98
N ALA A 560 -23.52 -25.95 13.87
CA ALA A 560 -24.08 -26.10 15.22
C ALA A 560 -25.59 -25.90 15.29
N ASP A 561 -26.26 -25.58 14.18
CA ASP A 561 -27.69 -25.28 14.11
C ASP A 561 -28.14 -24.11 14.98
N LEU A 562 -27.29 -23.06 15.01
CA LEU A 562 -27.56 -21.85 15.76
C LEU A 562 -28.13 -20.75 14.83
N GLN A 563 -29.06 -19.98 15.36
CA GLN A 563 -29.57 -18.78 14.66
C GLN A 563 -28.43 -17.78 14.44
N VAL A 564 -28.49 -17.08 13.30
CA VAL A 564 -27.59 -15.97 13.02
C VAL A 564 -27.94 -14.83 13.98
N SER A 565 -27.03 -14.53 14.90
CA SER A 565 -27.18 -13.45 15.88
C SER A 565 -26.53 -12.13 15.40
N GLN A 566 -25.58 -12.23 14.49
CA GLN A 566 -24.86 -11.12 13.90
C GLN A 566 -24.70 -11.35 12.42
N GLU A 567 -24.79 -10.29 11.60
CA GLU A 567 -24.77 -10.39 10.15
C GLU A 567 -23.38 -10.08 9.59
N MET A 568 -22.97 -10.82 8.56
CA MET A 568 -21.82 -10.49 7.73
C MET A 568 -22.27 -9.70 6.51
N VAL A 569 -21.59 -8.59 6.26
CA VAL A 569 -21.91 -7.65 5.18
C VAL A 569 -20.76 -7.58 4.19
N SER A 570 -21.07 -7.62 2.89
CA SER A 570 -20.08 -7.44 1.82
C SER A 570 -19.51 -6.02 1.84
N VAL A 571 -18.19 -5.90 1.92
CA VAL A 571 -17.51 -4.59 1.95
C VAL A 571 -17.46 -3.96 0.55
N GLY A 572 -17.15 -4.75 -0.47
CA GLY A 572 -17.29 -4.48 -1.89
C GLY A 572 -18.17 -5.55 -2.54
N PRO A 573 -18.29 -5.61 -3.87
CA PRO A 573 -18.96 -6.72 -4.53
C PRO A 573 -18.12 -8.00 -4.33
N VAL A 574 -18.80 -9.14 -4.11
CA VAL A 574 -18.14 -10.42 -3.83
C VAL A 574 -18.73 -11.56 -4.65
N ARG A 575 -17.96 -12.64 -4.83
CA ARG A 575 -18.47 -13.91 -5.34
C ARG A 575 -18.47 -14.95 -4.23
N ILE A 576 -19.55 -15.72 -4.17
CA ILE A 576 -19.70 -16.85 -3.26
C ILE A 576 -20.02 -18.13 -4.02
N LEU A 577 -19.60 -19.26 -3.45
CA LEU A 577 -20.07 -20.56 -3.86
C LEU A 577 -20.95 -21.14 -2.73
N PRO A 578 -22.24 -21.34 -2.94
CA PRO A 578 -23.12 -21.98 -1.96
C PRO A 578 -22.71 -23.45 -1.76
N ILE A 579 -22.46 -23.84 -0.52
CA ILE A 579 -22.18 -25.24 -0.12
C ILE A 579 -23.42 -25.76 0.59
N SER A 580 -24.02 -26.88 0.13
CA SER A 580 -25.17 -27.48 0.80
C SER A 580 -24.88 -27.78 2.26
N LEU A 581 -25.63 -27.17 3.17
CA LEU A 581 -25.45 -27.33 4.61
C LEU A 581 -25.67 -28.79 5.05
N ASP A 582 -26.70 -29.45 4.52
CA ASP A 582 -27.02 -30.83 4.85
C ASP A 582 -25.89 -31.77 4.40
N SER A 583 -25.45 -31.67 3.14
CA SER A 583 -24.34 -32.46 2.62
C SER A 583 -23.04 -32.24 3.40
N TYR A 584 -22.75 -30.99 3.75
CA TYR A 584 -21.57 -30.65 4.55
C TYR A 584 -21.64 -31.24 5.97
N ARG A 585 -22.79 -31.12 6.66
CA ARG A 585 -23.03 -31.71 7.98
C ARG A 585 -22.95 -33.25 7.96
N GLU A 586 -23.55 -33.89 6.96
CA GLU A 586 -23.50 -35.34 6.80
C GLU A 586 -22.07 -35.82 6.61
N LEU A 587 -21.30 -35.14 5.79
CA LEU A 587 -19.88 -35.43 5.55
C LEU A 587 -19.06 -35.29 6.84
N LEU A 588 -19.24 -34.21 7.61
CA LEU A 588 -18.58 -34.03 8.90
C LEU A 588 -18.98 -35.10 9.94
N LYS A 589 -20.26 -35.51 9.96
CA LYS A 589 -20.75 -36.59 10.83
C LYS A 589 -20.15 -37.96 10.44
N LYS A 590 -20.17 -38.29 9.15
CA LYS A 590 -19.60 -39.54 8.60
C LYS A 590 -18.14 -39.74 9.02
N HIS A 591 -17.36 -38.65 8.98
CA HIS A 591 -15.92 -38.66 9.33
C HIS A 591 -15.64 -38.32 10.80
N LYS A 592 -16.67 -38.20 11.65
CA LYS A 592 -16.58 -37.84 13.09
C LYS A 592 -15.86 -36.50 13.38
N LEU A 593 -15.95 -35.57 12.45
CA LEU A 593 -15.27 -34.27 12.52
C LEU A 593 -16.14 -33.17 13.14
N LEU A 594 -17.47 -33.31 13.15
CA LEU A 594 -18.42 -32.25 13.49
C LEU A 594 -18.14 -31.56 14.83
N LYS A 595 -18.06 -32.29 15.93
CA LYS A 595 -17.83 -31.73 17.27
C LYS A 595 -16.50 -30.98 17.36
N LYS A 596 -15.46 -31.58 16.78
CA LYS A 596 -14.11 -31.02 16.80
C LYS A 596 -14.03 -29.75 15.97
N ARG A 597 -14.73 -29.72 14.81
CA ARG A 597 -14.80 -28.55 13.95
C ARG A 597 -15.48 -27.38 14.66
N ILE A 598 -16.64 -27.59 15.30
CA ILE A 598 -17.34 -26.56 16.07
C ILE A 598 -16.46 -25.97 17.16
N SER A 599 -15.72 -26.81 17.90
CA SER A 599 -14.80 -26.32 18.94
C SER A 599 -13.70 -25.41 18.35
N TRP A 600 -13.05 -25.84 17.27
CA TRP A 600 -11.99 -25.06 16.64
C TRP A 600 -12.49 -23.72 16.08
N LEU A 601 -13.68 -23.70 15.47
CA LEU A 601 -14.25 -22.45 14.93
C LEU A 601 -14.55 -21.43 16.03
N LYS A 602 -15.05 -21.88 17.19
CA LYS A 602 -15.23 -21.02 18.36
C LYS A 602 -13.90 -20.44 18.87
N ASP A 603 -12.85 -21.28 18.87
CA ASP A 603 -11.52 -20.81 19.23
C ASP A 603 -10.96 -19.82 18.18
N CYS A 604 -11.23 -20.01 16.89
CA CYS A 604 -10.87 -19.06 15.83
C CYS A 604 -11.55 -17.71 16.00
N ASP A 605 -12.86 -17.68 16.30
CA ASP A 605 -13.59 -16.47 16.58
C ASP A 605 -12.98 -15.70 17.77
N HIS A 606 -12.58 -16.42 18.81
CA HIS A 606 -11.84 -15.83 19.92
C HIS A 606 -10.49 -15.26 19.48
N LEU A 607 -9.69 -16.01 18.69
CA LEU A 607 -8.41 -15.54 18.19
C LEU A 607 -8.52 -14.27 17.33
N ARG A 608 -9.58 -14.13 16.53
CA ARG A 608 -9.82 -12.94 15.72
C ARG A 608 -10.07 -11.68 16.54
N THR A 609 -10.39 -11.81 17.84
CA THR A 609 -10.47 -10.64 18.74
C THR A 609 -9.11 -10.02 19.06
N PHE A 610 -8.00 -10.73 18.76
CA PHE A 610 -6.64 -10.21 18.99
C PHE A 610 -6.13 -9.47 17.76
N PRO A 611 -5.69 -8.20 17.90
CA PRO A 611 -5.33 -7.33 16.77
C PRO A 611 -4.34 -7.98 15.78
N MET A 612 -3.32 -8.69 16.28
CA MET A 612 -2.31 -9.32 15.43
C MET A 612 -2.86 -10.45 14.54
N LEU A 613 -4.01 -11.04 14.86
CA LEU A 613 -4.61 -12.15 14.11
C LEU A 613 -5.79 -11.73 13.24
N GLN A 614 -6.06 -10.43 13.15
CA GLN A 614 -7.11 -9.86 12.29
C GLN A 614 -6.65 -9.72 10.83
N TYR A 615 -5.34 -9.75 10.57
CA TYR A 615 -4.76 -9.48 9.25
C TYR A 615 -4.71 -10.72 8.37
N GLY A 616 -5.76 -10.89 7.55
CA GLY A 616 -5.78 -11.79 6.40
C GLY A 616 -5.61 -13.30 6.66
N LEU A 617 -5.62 -13.76 7.92
CA LEU A 617 -5.52 -15.17 8.24
C LEU A 617 -6.86 -15.88 8.03
N SER A 618 -6.85 -16.96 7.25
CA SER A 618 -8.01 -17.83 7.09
C SER A 618 -8.26 -18.65 8.37
N ASP A 619 -9.50 -19.17 8.54
CA ASP A 619 -9.81 -20.07 9.66
C ASP A 619 -8.88 -21.28 9.72
N ASP A 620 -8.45 -21.79 8.58
CA ASP A 620 -7.57 -22.97 8.54
C ASP A 620 -6.15 -22.67 8.99
N GLN A 621 -5.65 -21.47 8.70
CA GLN A 621 -4.39 -20.99 9.25
C GLN A 621 -4.50 -20.82 10.78
N LEU A 622 -5.59 -20.25 11.27
CA LEU A 622 -5.84 -20.12 12.71
C LEU A 622 -5.98 -21.49 13.39
N ILE A 623 -6.71 -22.44 12.78
CA ILE A 623 -6.82 -23.82 13.29
C ILE A 623 -5.44 -24.50 13.31
N SER A 624 -4.62 -24.27 12.31
CA SER A 624 -3.25 -24.81 12.28
C SER A 624 -2.39 -24.27 13.42
N LEU A 625 -2.52 -22.98 13.73
CA LEU A 625 -1.88 -22.37 14.90
C LEU A 625 -2.40 -22.97 16.20
N LEU A 626 -3.73 -23.11 16.36
CA LEU A 626 -4.36 -23.69 17.54
C LEU A 626 -3.92 -25.13 17.82
N LYS A 627 -3.72 -25.94 16.80
CA LYS A 627 -3.24 -27.32 16.96
C LYS A 627 -1.83 -27.41 17.55
N LYS A 628 -1.04 -26.36 17.42
CA LYS A 628 0.34 -26.25 17.90
C LYS A 628 0.47 -25.32 19.12
N SER A 629 -0.64 -24.78 19.61
CA SER A 629 -0.66 -23.84 20.74
C SER A 629 -0.76 -24.54 22.08
N GLU A 630 -0.29 -23.86 23.12
CA GLU A 630 -0.53 -24.25 24.51
C GLU A 630 -0.93 -23.03 25.36
N ARG A 631 -1.67 -23.26 26.43
CA ARG A 631 -2.05 -22.22 27.40
C ARG A 631 -1.29 -22.39 28.69
N ILE A 632 -0.59 -21.34 29.12
CA ILE A 632 0.12 -21.32 30.40
C ILE A 632 -0.59 -20.39 31.37
N SER A 633 -0.60 -20.80 32.66
CA SER A 633 -1.15 -20.00 33.76
C SER A 633 -0.03 -19.58 34.71
N LEU A 634 0.12 -18.27 34.92
CA LEU A 634 1.15 -17.69 35.75
C LEU A 634 0.54 -17.06 37.00
N LYS A 635 1.19 -17.20 38.14
CA LYS A 635 0.79 -16.52 39.38
C LYS A 635 1.26 -15.05 39.36
N LYS A 636 0.75 -14.25 40.28
CA LYS A 636 1.20 -12.87 40.50
C LYS A 636 2.71 -12.82 40.81
N ASN A 637 3.40 -11.79 40.28
CA ASN A 637 4.83 -11.51 40.49
C ASN A 637 5.78 -12.60 39.96
N GLN A 638 5.36 -13.36 38.96
CA GLN A 638 6.22 -14.31 38.27
C GLN A 638 6.80 -13.70 36.99
N PRO A 639 8.06 -14.07 36.62
CA PRO A 639 8.56 -13.75 35.30
C PRO A 639 7.74 -14.52 34.25
N VAL A 640 7.51 -13.88 33.11
CA VAL A 640 6.88 -14.54 31.96
C VAL A 640 7.96 -15.32 31.23
N LEU A 641 7.91 -16.65 31.33
CA LEU A 641 8.79 -17.56 30.62
C LEU A 641 7.93 -18.32 29.61
N LEU A 642 8.07 -17.96 28.34
CA LEU A 642 7.38 -18.63 27.24
C LEU A 642 8.18 -19.86 26.80
N PRO A 643 7.53 -20.91 26.23
CA PRO A 643 8.22 -21.98 25.53
C PRO A 643 9.11 -21.44 24.41
N GLU A 644 10.17 -22.18 24.07
CA GLU A 644 11.07 -21.79 22.98
C GLU A 644 10.32 -21.60 21.67
N ASN A 645 10.73 -20.60 20.89
CA ASN A 645 10.16 -20.26 19.58
C ASN A 645 8.63 -20.01 19.60
N THR A 646 8.11 -19.49 20.71
CA THR A 646 6.70 -19.07 20.81
C THR A 646 6.55 -17.60 21.11
N LEU A 647 5.44 -17.03 20.63
CA LEU A 647 4.91 -15.74 21.02
C LEU A 647 3.71 -15.97 21.93
N GLY A 648 3.61 -15.19 23.01
CA GLY A 648 2.50 -15.25 23.93
C GLY A 648 1.43 -14.20 23.61
N ILE A 649 0.16 -14.58 23.62
CA ILE A 649 -0.96 -13.65 23.63
C ILE A 649 -1.52 -13.59 25.05
N LEU A 650 -1.58 -12.42 25.64
CA LEU A 650 -2.17 -12.22 26.95
C LEU A 650 -3.70 -12.31 26.85
N GLU A 651 -4.27 -13.47 27.20
CA GLU A 651 -5.71 -13.71 27.17
C GLU A 651 -6.43 -13.10 28.40
N PHE A 652 -5.75 -13.10 29.53
CA PHE A 652 -6.31 -12.60 30.81
C PHE A 652 -5.19 -12.16 31.75
N GLY A 653 -5.41 -11.09 32.51
CA GLY A 653 -4.51 -10.62 33.54
C GLY A 653 -3.76 -9.33 33.17
N GLU A 654 -2.68 -9.06 33.92
CA GLU A 654 -1.83 -7.87 33.70
C GLU A 654 -0.36 -8.27 33.81
N VAL A 655 0.44 -7.74 32.89
CA VAL A 655 1.90 -7.89 32.83
C VAL A 655 2.56 -6.51 32.84
N GLN A 656 3.73 -6.38 33.43
CA GLN A 656 4.58 -5.21 33.28
C GLN A 656 5.83 -5.54 32.47
N PHE A 657 6.17 -4.66 31.58
CA PHE A 657 7.43 -4.66 30.86
C PHE A 657 8.40 -3.74 31.58
N LEU A 658 9.60 -4.23 31.86
CA LEU A 658 10.60 -3.55 32.68
C LEU A 658 11.90 -3.36 31.88
N ALA A 659 12.34 -2.11 31.70
CA ALA A 659 13.61 -1.77 31.06
C ALA A 659 14.29 -0.65 31.85
N GLY A 660 15.40 -0.96 32.52
CA GLY A 660 16.07 -0.01 33.41
C GLY A 660 15.12 0.51 34.50
N ASN A 661 14.91 1.82 34.55
CA ASN A 661 14.00 2.48 35.51
C ASN A 661 12.60 2.71 34.92
N LYS A 662 12.34 2.34 33.66
CA LYS A 662 11.05 2.48 33.01
C LYS A 662 10.22 1.22 33.15
N ASN A 663 8.91 1.40 33.25
CA ASN A 663 7.96 0.30 33.22
C ASN A 663 6.73 0.66 32.38
N LEU A 664 6.19 -0.36 31.69
CA LEU A 664 4.97 -0.27 30.92
C LEU A 664 4.01 -1.36 31.41
N LYS A 665 2.82 -0.99 31.85
CA LYS A 665 1.77 -1.96 32.18
C LYS A 665 0.95 -2.28 30.96
N VAL A 666 0.78 -3.58 30.71
CA VAL A 666 0.03 -4.12 29.57
C VAL A 666 -1.05 -5.09 30.05
N THR A 667 -2.13 -5.13 29.32
CA THR A 667 -3.33 -5.91 29.63
C THR A 667 -3.69 -6.86 28.50
N GLU A 668 -4.86 -7.44 28.55
CA GLU A 668 -5.38 -8.37 27.53
C GLU A 668 -5.13 -7.87 26.08
N LYS A 669 -4.94 -8.81 25.17
CA LYS A 669 -4.62 -8.63 23.75
C LYS A 669 -3.19 -8.17 23.44
N THR A 670 -2.34 -8.06 24.45
CA THR A 670 -0.91 -7.74 24.29
C THR A 670 -0.13 -8.98 23.86
N VAL A 671 0.90 -8.75 23.03
CA VAL A 671 1.85 -9.81 22.61
C VAL A 671 3.08 -9.78 23.51
N LEU A 672 3.49 -10.95 23.96
CA LEU A 672 4.63 -11.20 24.85
C LEU A 672 5.74 -11.96 24.09
N GLY A 673 6.99 -11.78 24.51
CA GLY A 673 8.15 -12.46 23.91
C GLY A 673 8.63 -11.87 22.58
N LEU A 674 8.27 -10.61 22.26
CA LEU A 674 8.56 -9.98 20.98
C LEU A 674 10.06 -9.84 20.70
N SER A 675 10.83 -9.31 21.66
CA SER A 675 12.26 -9.01 21.44
C SER A 675 13.06 -10.23 20.97
N ASN A 676 12.86 -11.36 21.62
CA ASN A 676 13.57 -12.61 21.30
C ASN A 676 13.17 -13.17 19.94
N ASN A 677 11.86 -13.21 19.65
CA ASN A 677 11.33 -13.84 18.42
C ASN A 677 11.56 -12.96 17.18
N LEU A 678 11.72 -11.65 17.34
CA LEU A 678 12.08 -10.73 16.27
C LEU A 678 13.59 -10.49 16.14
N GLY A 679 14.42 -11.12 17.00
CA GLY A 679 15.88 -10.95 16.98
C GLY A 679 16.34 -9.52 17.27
N LYS A 680 15.59 -8.76 18.07
CA LYS A 680 15.87 -7.35 18.33
C LYS A 680 16.87 -7.15 19.47
N PRO A 681 17.79 -6.19 19.36
CA PRO A 681 18.86 -5.97 20.37
C PRO A 681 18.32 -5.39 21.67
N PHE A 682 17.29 -4.54 21.61
CA PHE A 682 16.64 -4.01 22.81
C PHE A 682 15.62 -4.99 23.34
N SER A 683 15.71 -5.29 24.63
CA SER A 683 14.79 -6.22 25.29
C SER A 683 14.36 -5.67 26.66
N TRP A 684 13.24 -6.15 27.10
CA TRP A 684 12.67 -5.86 28.42
C TRP A 684 12.36 -7.14 29.16
N LYS A 685 12.24 -7.07 30.48
CA LYS A 685 11.77 -8.17 31.30
C LYS A 685 10.25 -8.10 31.41
N GLU A 686 9.60 -9.24 31.30
CA GLU A 686 8.15 -9.39 31.40
C GLU A 686 7.81 -10.06 32.72
N GLN A 687 6.96 -9.42 33.52
CA GLN A 687 6.56 -9.90 34.84
C GLN A 687 5.06 -9.71 35.07
N THR A 688 4.40 -10.72 35.60
CA THR A 688 2.97 -10.68 35.93
C THR A 688 2.69 -9.75 37.12
N ILE A 689 1.69 -8.89 37.01
CA ILE A 689 1.17 -8.04 38.09
C ILE A 689 0.01 -8.75 38.79
N LYS A 690 -0.77 -9.52 38.07
CA LYS A 690 -1.90 -10.34 38.54
C LYS A 690 -1.76 -11.79 38.10
N LYS A 691 -2.66 -12.68 38.54
CA LYS A 691 -2.81 -14.00 37.95
C LYS A 691 -3.09 -13.81 36.45
N THR A 692 -2.35 -14.50 35.62
CA THR A 692 -2.30 -14.26 34.17
C THR A 692 -2.46 -15.57 33.42
N GLN A 693 -3.17 -15.52 32.29
CA GLN A 693 -3.27 -16.63 31.31
C GLN A 693 -2.72 -16.15 29.97
N VAL A 694 -1.84 -16.94 29.41
CA VAL A 694 -1.17 -16.64 28.13
C VAL A 694 -1.38 -17.80 27.18
N LEU A 695 -1.82 -17.49 25.95
CA LEU A 695 -1.85 -18.43 24.83
C LEU A 695 -0.52 -18.32 24.09
N CYS A 696 0.25 -19.41 24.08
CA CYS A 696 1.53 -19.51 23.39
C CYS A 696 1.30 -20.08 21.98
N LEU A 697 1.73 -19.33 20.97
CA LEU A 697 1.62 -19.68 19.56
C LEU A 697 3.01 -19.84 18.93
N PRO A 698 3.20 -20.75 17.96
CA PRO A 698 4.50 -20.95 17.31
C PRO A 698 4.90 -19.71 16.51
N ALA A 699 6.02 -19.09 16.87
CA ALA A 699 6.49 -17.84 16.29
C ALA A 699 6.79 -17.96 14.79
N GLU A 700 7.43 -19.05 14.36
CA GLU A 700 7.76 -19.29 12.97
C GLU A 700 6.52 -19.25 12.06
N ASN A 701 5.44 -19.92 12.44
CA ASN A 701 4.21 -19.93 11.65
C ASN A 701 3.54 -18.55 11.59
N LEU A 702 3.60 -17.77 12.68
CA LEU A 702 3.07 -16.41 12.74
C LEU A 702 3.88 -15.46 11.84
N LEU A 703 5.20 -15.54 11.91
CA LEU A 703 6.10 -14.67 11.17
C LEU A 703 6.14 -14.94 9.65
N GLN A 704 5.59 -16.07 9.20
CA GLN A 704 5.40 -16.33 7.75
C GLN A 704 4.27 -15.53 7.14
N ALA A 705 3.27 -15.08 7.94
CA ALA A 705 2.19 -14.24 7.46
C ALA A 705 2.64 -12.76 7.49
N PRO A 706 2.73 -12.08 6.33
CA PRO A 706 3.22 -10.69 6.26
C PRO A 706 2.46 -9.73 7.17
N GLY A 707 1.12 -9.76 7.17
CA GLY A 707 0.32 -8.89 8.02
C GLY A 707 0.54 -9.10 9.51
N VAL A 708 0.73 -10.36 9.95
CA VAL A 708 1.08 -10.67 11.35
C VAL A 708 2.50 -10.16 11.67
N ARG A 709 3.47 -10.45 10.81
CA ARG A 709 4.86 -9.95 10.94
C ARG A 709 4.86 -8.42 11.07
N TRP A 710 4.13 -7.75 10.20
CA TRP A 710 3.97 -6.30 10.22
C TRP A 710 3.44 -5.78 11.55
N PHE A 711 2.34 -6.38 12.06
CA PHE A 711 1.79 -6.03 13.36
C PHE A 711 2.81 -6.21 14.50
N LEU A 712 3.53 -7.34 14.51
CA LEU A 712 4.52 -7.65 15.55
C LEU A 712 5.70 -6.66 15.54
N GLN A 713 6.18 -6.28 14.37
CA GLN A 713 7.23 -5.27 14.22
C GLN A 713 6.76 -3.91 14.76
N ARG A 714 5.53 -3.51 14.44
CA ARG A 714 4.94 -2.27 14.95
C ARG A 714 4.76 -2.30 16.47
N ALA A 715 4.21 -3.38 17.01
CA ALA A 715 4.05 -3.54 18.46
C ALA A 715 5.41 -3.46 19.20
N TYR A 716 6.46 -4.07 18.61
CA TYR A 716 7.82 -3.94 19.17
C TYR A 716 8.31 -2.49 19.16
N GLN A 717 8.13 -1.76 18.06
CA GLN A 717 8.56 -0.35 17.94
C GLN A 717 7.83 0.52 18.96
N ASP A 718 6.52 0.33 19.15
CA ASP A 718 5.71 1.08 20.10
C ASP A 718 6.16 0.82 21.55
N TYR A 719 6.45 -0.44 21.92
CA TYR A 719 6.95 -0.77 23.27
C TYR A 719 8.38 -0.28 23.48
N HIS A 720 9.24 -0.42 22.46
CA HIS A 720 10.60 0.12 22.50
C HIS A 720 10.58 1.63 22.76
N PHE A 721 9.74 2.38 22.04
CA PHE A 721 9.61 3.83 22.19
C PHE A 721 9.18 4.22 23.62
N GLN A 722 8.25 3.47 24.23
CA GLN A 722 7.77 3.76 25.60
C GLN A 722 8.79 3.38 26.69
N LEU A 723 9.67 2.40 26.41
CA LEU A 723 10.62 1.84 27.37
C LEU A 723 12.06 2.34 27.19
N SER A 724 12.43 2.89 26.05
CA SER A 724 13.73 3.53 25.80
C SER A 724 13.73 4.99 26.22
#